data_5d4b15b9d5070b5a4f7c4aba087cf6ef
#
_entry.id   5d4b15b9d5070b5a4f7c4aba087cf6ef
#
_cell.length_a   1.000
_cell.length_b   1.000
_cell.length_c   1.000
_cell.angle_alpha   90.00
_cell.angle_beta   90.00
_cell.angle_gamma   90.00
#
_symmetry.space_group_name_H-M   'P 1'
#
loop_
_entity.id
_entity.type
_entity.pdbx_description
1 polymer ?
#
loop_
_entity_poly.entity_id
_entity_poly.type
_entity_poly.pdbx_seq_one_letter_code
_entity_poly.pdbx_strand_id
1 'polypeptide(L)'
;MSKATKADTPQKVNYNDAVAESKKYFDGDDLAATVWVSKYALKDSFGNIYEKSPREMHERIASEIERIEQKYPNPLPKEEVFALLDHFRYVIPQGGPMTGIGNNFQVASLSNCFVIGHKNPADSYGGIFRMDEEQVQLMKRRGGVGHDLSHIRPTGSPVLNSALTSTGIVPFMERYSNSAREVAQDGRRGALMLSLSIKHPDAERFIDAKVDTGKVTGANVSIKIDDDFMRAALAGKKYHQQFPIKSDNPKYEQDIDARKLWEKIIHNAWKSAEPGVLFWDTIIRESIPDCYADEGFVTVSTNPCGEIPLCPYDSCRLLAMNLLSYVDNPFKADAKFNFDKFRDHVYKAMHMMDDIIDLELEKVEQIIGKIAADPEDLDVRRVELELWKKIREMARKGRRTGLGITAEGDMLAALGLRYGTQEAIDFAVEVQKCLALAAYGASVKMAAERGAFPVYDAAKEVNNPMIARIREADPALYEEMTKVGRRNIAMLTIAPTGTTSLMSQTTSGIEPVFRTVYKRRRKINPSDVDTHVDYEDETGEKFQEYNVYHHNFVKWLEASGYDTSKLATISDAELNEWVAASPYHGATANDIDWVAKVKMQGAIQKWVDHSISVTVNLPNNVSEALVADVYRTAWECGCKGVTVYRDGCRDGVLLEKNSKSRKKCEEHPGEVQKRPKSIPADIVRFKNGTEDWIAFVGLQGGRPYEVFTGKIEEDAMFIPPKIKKGFIIKVREADGTKRYDFQYTDRYGYTNTIGGISRLFNEEFWNYAKLISGVLRHGMPIEKTVSLIESLHLDSESINTWKTGVCRALKQYIVDGTKSKGKCPSCGQENMAYQNGCLTCMSCGYSKCG
;
A
#
# COMPACT_ATOMS: atom_id res chain seq x y z
N MET A 1 -5.41 -49.98 -3.27
CA MET A 1 -6.43 -49.14 -3.96
C MET A 1 -7.69 -49.15 -3.09
N SER A 2 -7.79 -48.24 -2.13
CA SER A 2 -9.01 -48.03 -1.35
C SER A 2 -9.86 -47.00 -2.11
N LYS A 3 -11.15 -47.31 -2.29
CA LYS A 3 -12.13 -46.41 -2.89
C LYS A 3 -12.22 -45.15 -2.08
N ALA A 4 -11.67 -44.05 -2.61
CA ALA A 4 -11.98 -42.72 -2.09
C ALA A 4 -13.48 -42.50 -2.26
N THR A 5 -14.20 -42.33 -1.16
CA THR A 5 -15.55 -41.79 -1.11
C THR A 5 -15.55 -40.47 -1.88
N LYS A 6 -16.53 -40.25 -2.76
CA LYS A 6 -16.78 -38.95 -3.41
C LYS A 6 -16.93 -37.89 -2.32
N ALA A 7 -15.86 -37.19 -2.00
CA ALA A 7 -15.96 -35.95 -1.29
C ALA A 7 -16.80 -34.99 -2.17
N ASP A 8 -17.81 -34.38 -1.61
CA ASP A 8 -18.63 -33.38 -2.29
C ASP A 8 -17.71 -32.34 -2.90
N THR A 9 -17.67 -32.26 -4.23
CA THR A 9 -16.94 -31.22 -4.93
C THR A 9 -17.58 -29.89 -4.56
N PRO A 10 -16.86 -28.93 -3.96
CA PRO A 10 -17.44 -27.65 -3.56
C PRO A 10 -18.18 -27.01 -4.72
N GLN A 11 -19.42 -26.57 -4.48
CA GLN A 11 -20.27 -25.98 -5.50
C GLN A 11 -19.80 -24.57 -5.80
N LYS A 12 -19.64 -24.22 -7.09
CA LYS A 12 -19.33 -22.85 -7.51
C LYS A 12 -20.49 -21.90 -7.19
N VAL A 13 -20.15 -20.72 -6.71
CA VAL A 13 -21.07 -19.64 -6.37
C VAL A 13 -20.95 -18.53 -7.39
N ASN A 14 -22.07 -17.95 -7.83
CA ASN A 14 -22.09 -16.76 -8.67
C ASN A 14 -21.65 -15.53 -7.85
N TYR A 15 -20.91 -14.60 -8.48
CA TYR A 15 -20.41 -13.39 -7.82
C TYR A 15 -21.55 -12.55 -7.21
N ASN A 16 -22.64 -12.33 -7.97
CA ASN A 16 -23.77 -11.53 -7.49
C ASN A 16 -24.51 -12.19 -6.33
N ASP A 17 -24.62 -13.52 -6.35
CA ASP A 17 -25.25 -14.28 -5.26
C ASP A 17 -24.37 -14.19 -4.00
N ALA A 18 -23.05 -14.32 -4.14
CA ALA A 18 -22.11 -14.16 -3.03
C ALA A 18 -22.16 -12.75 -2.44
N VAL A 19 -22.24 -11.71 -3.27
CA VAL A 19 -22.40 -10.32 -2.81
C VAL A 19 -23.73 -10.13 -2.09
N ALA A 20 -24.83 -10.69 -2.62
CA ALA A 20 -26.16 -10.56 -2.00
C ALA A 20 -26.24 -11.25 -0.62
N GLU A 21 -25.67 -12.46 -0.49
CA GLU A 21 -25.62 -13.16 0.80
C GLU A 21 -24.66 -12.48 1.79
N SER A 22 -23.50 -12.01 1.31
CA SER A 22 -22.56 -11.26 2.14
C SER A 22 -23.15 -9.93 2.61
N LYS A 23 -23.96 -9.26 1.79
CA LYS A 23 -24.66 -8.03 2.19
C LYS A 23 -25.63 -8.28 3.36
N LYS A 24 -26.31 -9.41 3.39
CA LYS A 24 -27.14 -9.79 4.54
C LYS A 24 -26.29 -10.00 5.80
N TYR A 25 -25.13 -10.64 5.63
CA TYR A 25 -24.19 -10.87 6.73
C TYR A 25 -23.61 -9.56 7.32
N PHE A 26 -23.47 -8.53 6.52
CA PHE A 26 -22.97 -7.21 6.92
C PHE A 26 -24.10 -6.18 7.16
N ASP A 27 -25.30 -6.61 7.51
CA ASP A 27 -26.45 -5.74 7.83
C ASP A 27 -26.74 -4.67 6.76
N GLY A 28 -26.55 -5.02 5.49
CA GLY A 28 -26.84 -4.16 4.35
C GLY A 28 -25.64 -3.39 3.80
N ASP A 29 -24.44 -3.53 4.36
CA ASP A 29 -23.23 -2.84 3.89
C ASP A 29 -22.70 -3.45 2.57
N ASP A 30 -22.97 -2.75 1.46
CA ASP A 30 -22.51 -3.14 0.11
C ASP A 30 -20.99 -3.11 -0.03
N LEU A 31 -20.32 -2.17 0.65
CA LEU A 31 -18.87 -2.02 0.53
C LEU A 31 -18.15 -3.18 1.21
N ALA A 32 -18.54 -3.50 2.44
CA ALA A 32 -17.99 -4.65 3.18
C ALA A 32 -18.22 -5.96 2.40
N ALA A 33 -19.44 -6.17 1.88
CA ALA A 33 -19.78 -7.35 1.09
C ALA A 33 -18.93 -7.47 -0.18
N THR A 34 -18.86 -6.41 -0.98
CA THR A 34 -18.08 -6.39 -2.23
C THR A 34 -16.59 -6.60 -1.98
N VAL A 35 -16.05 -5.97 -0.93
CA VAL A 35 -14.64 -6.12 -0.54
C VAL A 35 -14.34 -7.56 -0.12
N TRP A 36 -15.21 -8.18 0.68
CA TRP A 36 -15.01 -9.56 1.09
C TRP A 36 -15.04 -10.51 -0.11
N VAL A 37 -16.07 -10.44 -0.96
CA VAL A 37 -16.21 -11.33 -2.14
C VAL A 37 -15.03 -11.17 -3.10
N SER A 38 -14.62 -9.93 -3.36
CA SER A 38 -13.52 -9.66 -4.32
C SER A 38 -12.14 -10.08 -3.81
N LYS A 39 -11.88 -9.98 -2.49
CA LYS A 39 -10.53 -10.14 -1.94
C LYS A 39 -10.32 -11.39 -1.09
N TYR A 40 -11.35 -11.92 -0.41
CA TYR A 40 -11.17 -12.90 0.66
C TYR A 40 -11.96 -14.19 0.51
N ALA A 41 -13.08 -14.18 -0.23
CA ALA A 41 -13.82 -15.41 -0.52
C ALA A 41 -12.94 -16.49 -1.13
N LEU A 42 -13.17 -17.74 -0.77
CA LEU A 42 -12.42 -18.89 -1.29
C LEU A 42 -12.54 -18.96 -2.81
N LYS A 43 -11.40 -18.95 -3.50
CA LYS A 43 -11.30 -18.99 -4.97
C LYS A 43 -10.30 -20.02 -5.43
N ASP A 44 -10.57 -20.56 -6.62
CA ASP A 44 -9.59 -21.33 -7.38
C ASP A 44 -8.66 -20.40 -8.22
N SER A 45 -7.74 -21.01 -8.98
CA SER A 45 -6.81 -20.30 -9.86
C SER A 45 -7.50 -19.70 -11.11
N PHE A 46 -8.77 -19.98 -11.33
CA PHE A 46 -9.58 -19.43 -12.42
C PHE A 46 -10.53 -18.33 -11.96
N GLY A 47 -10.48 -17.97 -10.67
CA GLY A 47 -11.35 -16.94 -10.07
C GLY A 47 -12.75 -17.41 -9.72
N ASN A 48 -13.06 -18.72 -9.82
CA ASN A 48 -14.35 -19.25 -9.36
C ASN A 48 -14.46 -19.15 -7.84
N ILE A 49 -15.60 -18.72 -7.36
CA ILE A 49 -15.91 -18.53 -5.93
C ILE A 49 -16.56 -19.80 -5.39
N TYR A 50 -16.24 -20.19 -4.15
CA TYR A 50 -16.74 -21.39 -3.48
C TYR A 50 -17.37 -21.11 -2.11
N GLU A 51 -17.46 -19.86 -1.70
CA GLU A 51 -18.10 -19.41 -0.45
C GLU A 51 -19.15 -18.35 -0.74
N LYS A 52 -20.32 -18.48 -0.12
CA LYS A 52 -21.46 -17.55 -0.28
C LYS A 52 -21.37 -16.33 0.62
N SER A 53 -20.75 -16.49 1.79
CA SER A 53 -20.68 -15.43 2.80
C SER A 53 -19.45 -15.59 3.71
N PRO A 54 -19.07 -14.55 4.48
CA PRO A 54 -18.01 -14.65 5.47
C PRO A 54 -18.19 -15.74 6.51
N ARG A 55 -19.42 -16.15 6.77
CA ARG A 55 -19.72 -17.25 7.71
C ARG A 55 -19.05 -18.55 7.28
N GLU A 56 -19.16 -18.92 5.99
CA GLU A 56 -18.55 -20.14 5.47
C GLU A 56 -17.02 -20.08 5.54
N MET A 57 -16.42 -18.89 5.32
CA MET A 57 -14.98 -18.66 5.54
C MET A 57 -14.58 -18.88 7.00
N HIS A 58 -15.33 -18.35 7.94
CA HIS A 58 -15.05 -18.53 9.38
C HIS A 58 -15.22 -19.98 9.81
N GLU A 59 -16.21 -20.70 9.27
CA GLU A 59 -16.38 -22.14 9.50
C GLU A 59 -15.20 -22.95 8.96
N ARG A 60 -14.70 -22.62 7.77
CA ARG A 60 -13.50 -23.24 7.18
C ARG A 60 -12.26 -23.01 8.05
N ILE A 61 -12.02 -21.77 8.47
CA ILE A 61 -10.88 -21.42 9.32
C ILE A 61 -10.98 -22.16 10.66
N ALA A 62 -12.15 -22.14 11.31
CA ALA A 62 -12.36 -22.79 12.59
C ALA A 62 -12.15 -24.32 12.51
N SER A 63 -12.58 -24.95 11.41
CA SER A 63 -12.37 -26.38 11.18
C SER A 63 -10.88 -26.76 11.03
N GLU A 64 -10.09 -25.92 10.35
CA GLU A 64 -8.67 -26.16 10.17
C GLU A 64 -7.86 -25.89 11.47
N ILE A 65 -8.23 -24.88 12.25
CA ILE A 65 -7.67 -24.63 13.57
C ILE A 65 -7.94 -25.84 14.49
N GLU A 66 -9.20 -26.30 14.59
CA GLU A 66 -9.53 -27.48 15.38
C GLU A 66 -8.71 -28.71 14.93
N ARG A 67 -8.53 -28.92 13.62
CA ARG A 67 -7.72 -30.03 13.10
C ARG A 67 -6.27 -29.98 13.60
N ILE A 68 -5.70 -28.80 13.78
CA ILE A 68 -4.37 -28.63 14.36
C ILE A 68 -4.41 -28.83 15.87
N GLU A 69 -5.36 -28.21 16.54
CA GLU A 69 -5.55 -28.32 17.99
C GLU A 69 -5.66 -29.79 18.46
N GLN A 70 -6.32 -30.65 17.69
CA GLN A 70 -6.41 -32.09 17.97
C GLN A 70 -5.07 -32.83 18.03
N LYS A 71 -3.96 -32.19 17.59
CA LYS A 71 -2.59 -32.75 17.74
C LYS A 71 -2.01 -32.49 19.13
N TYR A 72 -2.64 -31.64 19.94
CA TYR A 72 -2.12 -31.13 21.21
C TYR A 72 -3.07 -31.42 22.37
N PRO A 73 -2.55 -31.41 23.63
CA PRO A 73 -3.37 -31.48 24.82
C PRO A 73 -4.35 -30.29 24.92
N ASN A 74 -5.53 -30.55 25.50
CA ASN A 74 -6.55 -29.53 25.74
C ASN A 74 -6.97 -28.73 24.49
N PRO A 75 -7.40 -29.38 23.42
CA PRO A 75 -7.69 -28.72 22.15
C PRO A 75 -8.82 -27.71 22.25
N LEU A 76 -8.63 -26.56 21.62
CA LEU A 76 -9.66 -25.53 21.47
C LEU A 76 -10.74 -26.02 20.50
N PRO A 77 -12.02 -26.11 20.92
CA PRO A 77 -13.07 -26.65 20.06
C PRO A 77 -13.45 -25.67 18.94
N LYS A 78 -13.90 -26.22 17.81
CA LYS A 78 -14.30 -25.44 16.62
C LYS A 78 -15.33 -24.37 16.93
N GLU A 79 -16.29 -24.67 17.80
CA GLU A 79 -17.38 -23.76 18.16
C GLU A 79 -16.86 -22.49 18.85
N GLU A 80 -15.84 -22.64 19.71
CA GLU A 80 -15.20 -21.49 20.36
C GLU A 80 -14.40 -20.66 19.37
N VAL A 81 -13.62 -21.30 18.50
CA VAL A 81 -12.89 -20.61 17.44
C VAL A 81 -13.84 -19.85 16.53
N PHE A 82 -14.94 -20.51 16.10
CA PHE A 82 -15.94 -19.87 15.25
C PHE A 82 -16.59 -18.67 15.96
N ALA A 83 -16.96 -18.79 17.25
CA ALA A 83 -17.56 -17.70 18.00
C ALA A 83 -16.62 -16.48 18.16
N LEU A 84 -15.31 -16.69 18.16
CA LEU A 84 -14.34 -15.60 18.17
C LEU A 84 -14.26 -14.86 16.82
N LEU A 85 -14.45 -15.60 15.71
CA LEU A 85 -14.29 -15.07 14.33
C LEU A 85 -15.58 -14.48 13.78
N ASP A 86 -16.74 -15.07 14.07
CA ASP A 86 -18.02 -14.76 13.40
C ASP A 86 -18.38 -13.27 13.53
N HIS A 87 -18.88 -12.69 12.43
CA HIS A 87 -19.14 -11.26 12.28
C HIS A 87 -17.90 -10.36 12.49
N PHE A 88 -16.68 -10.91 12.36
CA PHE A 88 -15.44 -10.17 12.66
C PHE A 88 -15.46 -9.53 14.04
N ARG A 89 -16.10 -10.21 14.97
CA ARG A 89 -16.49 -9.61 16.25
C ARG A 89 -15.32 -9.45 17.20
N TYR A 90 -14.57 -10.52 17.50
CA TYR A 90 -13.51 -10.51 18.52
C TYR A 90 -12.11 -10.65 17.95
N VAL A 91 -11.92 -11.62 17.05
CA VAL A 91 -10.65 -11.91 16.41
C VAL A 91 -10.81 -11.83 14.90
N ILE A 92 -9.98 -11.03 14.25
CA ILE A 92 -10.03 -10.73 12.82
C ILE A 92 -8.78 -11.28 12.16
N PRO A 93 -8.87 -12.38 11.38
CA PRO A 93 -7.76 -12.83 10.56
C PRO A 93 -7.38 -11.79 9.51
N GLN A 94 -6.09 -11.68 9.20
CA GLN A 94 -5.66 -10.83 8.10
C GLN A 94 -5.61 -11.61 6.78
N GLY A 95 -5.27 -10.92 5.68
CA GLY A 95 -5.50 -11.43 4.34
C GLY A 95 -4.91 -12.81 4.03
N GLY A 96 -3.72 -13.15 4.50
CA GLY A 96 -3.09 -14.46 4.29
C GLY A 96 -3.90 -15.59 4.92
N PRO A 97 -4.16 -15.55 6.23
CA PRO A 97 -5.01 -16.51 6.91
C PRO A 97 -6.42 -16.64 6.30
N MET A 98 -7.11 -15.53 6.01
CA MET A 98 -8.45 -15.56 5.44
C MET A 98 -8.53 -16.30 4.09
N THR A 99 -7.58 -16.02 3.20
CA THR A 99 -7.61 -16.58 1.84
C THR A 99 -6.95 -17.95 1.73
N GLY A 100 -6.04 -18.30 2.64
CA GLY A 100 -5.15 -19.44 2.51
C GLY A 100 -5.47 -20.63 3.41
N ILE A 101 -6.00 -20.42 4.62
CA ILE A 101 -6.35 -21.51 5.54
C ILE A 101 -7.45 -22.37 4.88
N GLY A 102 -7.21 -23.68 4.77
CA GLY A 102 -8.14 -24.62 4.12
C GLY A 102 -8.32 -24.43 2.61
N ASN A 103 -7.61 -23.50 1.98
CA ASN A 103 -7.61 -23.35 0.53
C ASN A 103 -6.72 -24.42 -0.12
N ASN A 104 -7.33 -25.42 -0.76
CA ASN A 104 -6.64 -26.49 -1.48
C ASN A 104 -6.57 -26.25 -3.00
N PHE A 105 -7.15 -25.16 -3.49
CA PHE A 105 -7.10 -24.79 -4.92
C PHE A 105 -5.81 -24.06 -5.30
N GLN A 106 -5.21 -23.36 -4.33
CA GLN A 106 -4.02 -22.55 -4.57
C GLN A 106 -2.90 -22.95 -3.61
N VAL A 107 -1.70 -23.14 -4.15
CA VAL A 107 -0.49 -23.40 -3.36
C VAL A 107 0.18 -22.07 -3.04
N ALA A 108 -0.21 -21.48 -1.92
CA ALA A 108 0.26 -20.18 -1.44
C ALA A 108 0.57 -20.22 0.06
N SER A 109 1.37 -19.27 0.53
CA SER A 109 1.70 -19.08 1.94
C SER A 109 0.54 -18.42 2.70
N LEU A 110 0.43 -18.71 3.99
CA LEU A 110 -0.44 -18.01 4.94
C LEU A 110 0.23 -16.76 5.51
N SER A 111 1.55 -16.62 5.34
CA SER A 111 2.30 -15.46 5.80
C SER A 111 2.07 -14.27 4.88
N ASN A 112 1.77 -13.12 5.49
CA ASN A 112 1.55 -11.90 4.73
C ASN A 112 2.86 -11.22 4.32
N CYS A 113 3.92 -11.39 5.11
CA CYS A 113 5.14 -10.60 5.04
C CYS A 113 6.38 -11.43 5.28
N PHE A 114 7.43 -11.14 4.50
CA PHE A 114 8.74 -11.76 4.55
C PHE A 114 9.82 -10.69 4.49
N VAL A 115 10.99 -11.01 5.03
CA VAL A 115 12.23 -10.30 4.73
C VAL A 115 13.21 -11.28 4.12
N ILE A 116 13.91 -10.86 3.07
CA ILE A 116 14.98 -11.64 2.44
C ILE A 116 16.32 -10.97 2.65
N GLY A 117 17.38 -11.73 2.54
CA GLY A 117 18.75 -11.28 2.73
C GLY A 117 19.71 -12.44 2.80
N HIS A 118 20.99 -12.17 2.98
CA HIS A 118 22.01 -13.18 3.13
C HIS A 118 22.77 -12.93 4.43
N LYS A 119 23.25 -13.99 5.08
CA LYS A 119 24.12 -13.91 6.26
C LYS A 119 25.36 -13.07 5.96
N ASN A 120 25.92 -13.25 4.75
CA ASN A 120 27.01 -12.43 4.20
C ASN A 120 26.45 -11.79 2.91
N PRO A 121 25.85 -10.60 2.99
CA PRO A 121 25.22 -9.98 1.83
C PRO A 121 26.23 -9.75 0.73
N ALA A 122 25.93 -10.26 -0.45
CA ALA A 122 26.80 -10.17 -1.60
C ALA A 122 26.58 -8.85 -2.35
N ASP A 123 27.65 -8.08 -2.48
CA ASP A 123 27.73 -6.88 -3.30
C ASP A 123 28.23 -7.25 -4.71
N SER A 124 27.53 -8.14 -5.36
CA SER A 124 27.84 -8.62 -6.72
C SER A 124 26.56 -8.74 -7.53
N TYR A 125 26.66 -8.72 -8.86
CA TYR A 125 25.48 -8.94 -9.71
C TYR A 125 24.79 -10.27 -9.41
N GLY A 126 25.54 -11.33 -9.11
CA GLY A 126 24.96 -12.61 -8.74
C GLY A 126 24.12 -12.51 -7.45
N GLY A 127 24.64 -11.83 -6.43
CA GLY A 127 23.89 -11.60 -5.17
C GLY A 127 22.67 -10.68 -5.38
N ILE A 128 22.83 -9.59 -6.11
CA ILE A 128 21.75 -8.62 -6.39
C ILE A 128 20.62 -9.28 -7.20
N PHE A 129 20.94 -10.05 -8.23
CA PHE A 129 19.94 -10.73 -9.05
C PHE A 129 19.28 -11.89 -8.32
N ARG A 130 20.02 -12.58 -7.45
CA ARG A 130 19.42 -13.59 -6.57
C ARG A 130 18.37 -13.00 -5.63
N MET A 131 18.63 -11.80 -5.07
CA MET A 131 17.63 -11.08 -4.28
C MET A 131 16.37 -10.74 -5.08
N ASP A 132 16.52 -10.35 -6.35
CA ASP A 132 15.41 -10.06 -7.23
C ASP A 132 14.58 -11.33 -7.53
N GLU A 133 15.24 -12.43 -7.79
CA GLU A 133 14.60 -13.73 -8.01
C GLU A 133 13.85 -14.20 -6.73
N GLU A 134 14.51 -14.18 -5.55
CA GLU A 134 13.88 -14.56 -4.28
C GLU A 134 12.64 -13.68 -3.99
N GLN A 135 12.71 -12.36 -4.28
CA GLN A 135 11.59 -11.44 -4.17
C GLN A 135 10.38 -11.88 -5.01
N VAL A 136 10.59 -12.18 -6.29
CA VAL A 136 9.54 -12.60 -7.22
C VAL A 136 8.94 -13.93 -6.80
N GLN A 137 9.78 -14.89 -6.37
CA GLN A 137 9.34 -16.21 -5.91
C GLN A 137 8.44 -16.14 -4.67
N LEU A 138 8.67 -15.18 -3.77
CA LEU A 138 7.79 -14.93 -2.63
C LEU A 138 6.49 -14.25 -3.05
N MET A 139 6.59 -13.22 -3.90
CA MET A 139 5.43 -12.44 -4.33
C MET A 139 4.43 -13.30 -5.09
N LYS A 140 4.86 -14.24 -5.93
CA LYS A 140 3.94 -15.17 -6.61
C LYS A 140 3.17 -16.08 -5.65
N ARG A 141 3.66 -16.24 -4.40
CA ARG A 141 3.00 -17.00 -3.33
C ARG A 141 2.26 -16.09 -2.32
N ARG A 142 1.94 -14.85 -2.73
CA ARG A 142 1.18 -13.84 -1.99
C ARG A 142 1.94 -13.11 -0.87
N GLY A 143 3.24 -13.35 -0.69
CA GLY A 143 4.06 -12.66 0.29
C GLY A 143 4.38 -11.22 -0.10
N GLY A 144 4.25 -10.27 0.82
CA GLY A 144 4.92 -8.97 0.75
C GLY A 144 6.39 -9.15 1.17
N VAL A 145 7.31 -8.42 0.55
CA VAL A 145 8.74 -8.60 0.74
C VAL A 145 9.42 -7.31 1.17
N GLY A 146 10.35 -7.42 2.12
CA GLY A 146 11.27 -6.34 2.44
C GLY A 146 12.72 -6.79 2.32
N HIS A 147 13.60 -5.90 1.88
CA HIS A 147 15.03 -6.14 1.95
C HIS A 147 15.85 -4.86 2.07
N ASP A 148 17.07 -5.00 2.57
CA ASP A 148 17.99 -3.92 2.85
C ASP A 148 19.02 -3.78 1.72
N LEU A 149 19.29 -2.55 1.31
CA LEU A 149 20.24 -2.22 0.25
C LEU A 149 21.60 -1.77 0.79
N SER A 150 21.80 -1.70 2.10
CA SER A 150 23.01 -1.14 2.75
C SER A 150 24.27 -1.93 2.46
N HIS A 151 24.17 -3.11 1.87
CA HIS A 151 25.31 -3.95 1.46
C HIS A 151 25.79 -3.68 0.03
N ILE A 152 25.05 -2.93 -0.77
CA ILE A 152 25.42 -2.58 -2.13
C ILE A 152 26.38 -1.37 -2.10
N ARG A 153 27.52 -1.45 -2.78
CA ARG A 153 28.53 -0.38 -2.78
C ARG A 153 27.99 0.94 -3.33
N PRO A 154 28.46 2.08 -2.82
CA PRO A 154 27.99 3.39 -3.24
C PRO A 154 28.41 3.75 -4.68
N THR A 155 27.75 4.75 -5.22
CA THR A 155 28.04 5.35 -6.53
C THR A 155 29.50 5.79 -6.63
N GLY A 156 30.14 5.52 -7.78
CA GLY A 156 31.52 5.88 -8.05
C GLY A 156 32.57 4.95 -7.45
N SER A 157 32.17 3.96 -6.66
CA SER A 157 33.06 2.94 -6.11
C SER A 157 33.73 2.15 -7.26
N PRO A 158 35.05 1.83 -7.19
CA PRO A 158 35.67 0.98 -8.19
C PRO A 158 35.05 -0.42 -8.22
N VAL A 159 34.91 -0.92 -9.44
CA VAL A 159 34.55 -2.32 -9.71
C VAL A 159 35.62 -2.98 -10.57
N LEU A 160 35.87 -4.26 -10.30
CA LEU A 160 36.92 -5.02 -11.03
C LEU A 160 36.34 -5.67 -12.30
N ASN A 161 35.67 -4.85 -13.12
CA ASN A 161 35.10 -5.26 -14.41
C ASN A 161 35.16 -4.09 -15.41
N SER A 162 34.65 -4.29 -16.64
CA SER A 162 34.67 -3.30 -17.71
C SER A 162 33.92 -2.00 -17.43
N ALA A 163 33.04 -1.96 -16.41
CA ALA A 163 32.30 -0.75 -16.02
C ALA A 163 33.16 0.25 -15.23
N LEU A 164 34.29 -0.17 -14.68
CA LEU A 164 35.23 0.59 -13.88
C LEU A 164 34.68 1.16 -12.58
N THR A 165 33.44 1.70 -12.58
CA THR A 165 32.80 2.32 -11.42
C THR A 165 31.38 1.82 -11.21
N SER A 166 30.93 1.78 -9.96
CA SER A 166 29.57 1.44 -9.55
C SER A 166 28.59 2.57 -9.88
N THR A 167 27.37 2.21 -10.29
CA THR A 167 26.27 3.14 -10.45
C THR A 167 25.52 3.41 -9.12
N GLY A 168 25.88 2.72 -8.03
CA GLY A 168 25.26 2.82 -6.73
C GLY A 168 23.91 2.12 -6.62
N ILE A 169 23.11 2.52 -5.63
CA ILE A 169 21.90 1.79 -5.25
C ILE A 169 20.68 2.07 -6.13
N VAL A 170 20.54 3.28 -6.71
CA VAL A 170 19.29 3.72 -7.36
C VAL A 170 18.86 2.85 -8.54
N PRO A 171 19.76 2.41 -9.46
CA PRO A 171 19.38 1.51 -10.54
C PRO A 171 18.83 0.16 -10.05
N PHE A 172 19.32 -0.34 -8.92
CA PHE A 172 18.84 -1.58 -8.33
C PHE A 172 17.50 -1.38 -7.63
N MET A 173 17.24 -0.21 -7.02
CA MET A 173 15.91 0.15 -6.53
C MET A 173 14.87 0.13 -7.65
N GLU A 174 15.19 0.69 -8.82
CA GLU A 174 14.33 0.68 -10.00
C GLU A 174 14.09 -0.75 -10.49
N ARG A 175 15.12 -1.59 -10.50
CA ARG A 175 15.01 -3.01 -10.89
C ARG A 175 14.03 -3.75 -9.97
N TYR A 176 14.26 -3.74 -8.66
CA TYR A 176 13.40 -4.41 -7.67
C TYR A 176 11.96 -3.89 -7.71
N SER A 177 11.80 -2.57 -7.87
CA SER A 177 10.50 -1.95 -8.06
C SER A 177 9.78 -2.43 -9.33
N ASN A 178 10.50 -2.63 -10.43
CA ASN A 178 9.92 -3.13 -11.68
C ASN A 178 9.46 -4.59 -11.52
N SER A 179 10.30 -5.45 -10.96
CA SER A 179 9.97 -6.85 -10.70
C SER A 179 8.73 -6.99 -9.78
N ALA A 180 8.63 -6.13 -8.74
CA ALA A 180 7.46 -6.11 -7.87
C ALA A 180 6.15 -5.72 -8.60
N ARG A 181 6.22 -4.90 -9.66
CA ARG A 181 5.04 -4.52 -10.47
C ARG A 181 4.62 -5.58 -11.47
N GLU A 182 5.56 -6.43 -11.91
CA GLU A 182 5.30 -7.50 -12.87
C GLU A 182 4.51 -8.64 -12.24
N VAL A 183 4.70 -8.90 -10.93
CA VAL A 183 4.03 -9.99 -10.24
C VAL A 183 2.60 -9.60 -9.90
N ALA A 184 1.64 -10.19 -10.60
CA ALA A 184 0.22 -10.07 -10.29
C ALA A 184 -0.18 -11.01 -9.14
N GLN A 185 -0.94 -10.50 -8.18
CA GLN A 185 -1.47 -11.25 -7.04
C GLN A 185 -3.01 -11.13 -7.00
N ASP A 186 -3.71 -11.68 -7.99
CA ASP A 186 -5.18 -11.63 -8.09
C ASP A 186 -5.73 -10.19 -7.92
N GLY A 187 -5.31 -9.29 -8.83
CA GLY A 187 -5.67 -7.87 -8.82
C GLY A 187 -4.93 -7.01 -7.79
N ARG A 188 -3.99 -7.56 -7.02
CA ARG A 188 -3.06 -6.82 -6.16
C ARG A 188 -1.67 -6.80 -6.80
N ARG A 189 -0.96 -5.69 -6.66
CA ARG A 189 0.47 -5.63 -7.01
C ARG A 189 1.30 -6.25 -5.89
N GLY A 190 2.48 -6.79 -6.21
CA GLY A 190 3.46 -7.17 -5.22
C GLY A 190 3.77 -6.00 -4.28
N ALA A 191 3.88 -6.27 -2.99
CA ALA A 191 4.23 -5.26 -1.99
C ALA A 191 5.71 -5.39 -1.65
N LEU A 192 6.46 -4.28 -1.76
CA LEU A 192 7.90 -4.25 -1.56
C LEU A 192 8.29 -3.13 -0.59
N MET A 193 9.19 -3.41 0.34
CA MET A 193 9.94 -2.45 1.13
C MET A 193 11.41 -2.49 0.74
N LEU A 194 11.96 -1.33 0.42
CA LEU A 194 13.40 -1.13 0.27
C LEU A 194 13.88 -0.24 1.41
N SER A 195 14.86 -0.71 2.17
CA SER A 195 15.47 0.05 3.26
C SER A 195 16.95 0.31 3.02
N LEU A 196 17.44 1.42 3.57
CA LEU A 196 18.85 1.79 3.53
C LEU A 196 19.26 2.43 4.87
N SER A 197 20.44 2.10 5.35
CA SER A 197 21.04 2.80 6.51
C SER A 197 21.43 4.23 6.16
N ILE A 198 21.14 5.18 7.05
CA ILE A 198 21.60 6.57 6.93
C ILE A 198 23.13 6.69 6.91
N LYS A 199 23.82 5.68 7.44
CA LYS A 199 25.29 5.58 7.45
C LYS A 199 25.90 5.29 6.07
N HIS A 200 25.07 4.88 5.10
CA HIS A 200 25.51 4.58 3.75
C HIS A 200 25.79 5.84 2.93
N PRO A 201 26.90 5.94 2.17
CA PRO A 201 27.25 7.14 1.41
C PRO A 201 26.20 7.55 0.34
N ASP A 202 25.41 6.62 -0.20
CA ASP A 202 24.30 6.93 -1.12
C ASP A 202 22.97 7.26 -0.42
N ALA A 203 22.96 7.51 0.91
CA ALA A 203 21.72 7.77 1.65
C ALA A 203 20.94 8.97 1.08
N GLU A 204 21.62 10.04 0.69
CA GLU A 204 20.96 11.19 0.08
C GLU A 204 20.30 10.84 -1.26
N ARG A 205 20.95 10.03 -2.11
CA ARG A 205 20.38 9.55 -3.38
C ARG A 205 19.17 8.64 -3.17
N PHE A 206 19.20 7.83 -2.11
CA PHE A 206 18.06 6.99 -1.71
C PHE A 206 16.85 7.83 -1.29
N ILE A 207 17.07 8.86 -0.48
CA ILE A 207 16.04 9.79 -0.01
C ILE A 207 15.38 10.51 -1.19
N ASP A 208 16.14 10.86 -2.21
CA ASP A 208 15.67 11.56 -3.41
C ASP A 208 15.07 10.62 -4.48
N ALA A 209 15.22 9.30 -4.35
CA ALA A 209 14.90 8.35 -5.41
C ALA A 209 13.43 8.35 -5.88
N LYS A 210 12.49 8.80 -5.02
CA LYS A 210 11.05 8.88 -5.33
C LYS A 210 10.50 10.29 -5.47
N VAL A 211 11.33 11.31 -5.40
CA VAL A 211 10.91 12.71 -5.62
C VAL A 211 10.40 12.90 -7.06
N ASP A 212 11.00 12.19 -8.02
CA ASP A 212 10.48 12.06 -9.38
C ASP A 212 9.33 11.04 -9.41
N THR A 213 8.11 11.48 -9.65
CA THR A 213 6.87 10.69 -9.58
C THR A 213 6.80 9.45 -10.49
N GLY A 214 7.77 9.25 -11.38
CA GLY A 214 7.84 8.10 -12.29
C GLY A 214 8.79 6.97 -11.88
N LYS A 215 9.58 7.15 -10.81
CA LYS A 215 10.62 6.20 -10.39
C LYS A 215 10.21 5.41 -9.15
N VAL A 216 10.72 4.18 -9.04
CA VAL A 216 10.55 3.28 -7.88
C VAL A 216 9.09 3.16 -7.41
N THR A 217 8.13 3.17 -8.35
CA THR A 217 6.69 3.20 -8.04
C THR A 217 6.13 1.90 -7.48
N GLY A 218 6.86 0.79 -7.57
CA GLY A 218 6.47 -0.53 -7.07
C GLY A 218 7.00 -0.86 -5.66
N ALA A 219 7.69 0.09 -5.00
CA ALA A 219 8.24 -0.13 -3.66
C ALA A 219 7.93 1.02 -2.72
N ASN A 220 7.72 0.70 -1.44
CA ASN A 220 7.85 1.65 -0.35
C ASN A 220 9.34 1.79 -0.02
N VAL A 221 9.78 2.98 0.34
CA VAL A 221 11.17 3.24 0.72
C VAL A 221 11.22 3.79 2.13
N SER A 222 12.14 3.26 2.96
CA SER A 222 12.33 3.73 4.33
C SER A 222 13.81 3.86 4.67
N ILE A 223 14.20 5.00 5.22
CA ILE A 223 15.54 5.24 5.68
C ILE A 223 15.71 4.75 7.13
N LYS A 224 16.75 3.98 7.39
CA LYS A 224 17.11 3.50 8.73
C LYS A 224 18.00 4.53 9.39
N ILE A 225 17.48 5.21 10.39
CA ILE A 225 18.15 6.29 11.12
C ILE A 225 18.66 5.75 12.46
N ASP A 226 19.93 5.98 12.75
CA ASP A 226 20.51 5.70 14.06
C ASP A 226 20.43 6.91 15.01
N ASP A 227 20.64 6.65 16.31
CA ASP A 227 20.59 7.66 17.36
C ASP A 227 21.67 8.73 17.19
N ASP A 228 22.86 8.36 16.67
CA ASP A 228 23.97 9.28 16.48
C ASP A 228 23.67 10.30 15.37
N PHE A 229 23.01 9.87 14.28
CA PHE A 229 22.54 10.79 13.25
C PHE A 229 21.51 11.76 13.81
N MET A 230 20.52 11.27 14.58
CA MET A 230 19.50 12.16 15.18
C MET A 230 20.11 13.20 16.10
N ARG A 231 21.04 12.78 16.99
CA ARG A 231 21.77 13.70 17.87
C ARG A 231 22.60 14.73 17.06
N ALA A 232 23.29 14.29 16.02
CA ALA A 232 24.07 15.16 15.15
C ALA A 232 23.20 16.18 14.39
N ALA A 233 22.06 15.74 13.86
CA ALA A 233 21.12 16.57 13.13
C ALA A 233 20.52 17.66 14.01
N LEU A 234 20.05 17.31 15.20
CA LEU A 234 19.50 18.28 16.18
C LEU A 234 20.55 19.26 16.66
N ALA A 235 21.79 18.80 16.87
CA ALA A 235 22.91 19.65 17.30
C ALA A 235 23.57 20.46 16.17
N GLY A 236 23.20 20.26 14.89
CA GLY A 236 23.83 20.91 13.73
C GLY A 236 25.28 20.49 13.53
N LYS A 237 25.61 19.24 13.80
CA LYS A 237 26.94 18.66 13.67
C LYS A 237 27.09 17.86 12.39
N LYS A 238 28.32 17.54 12.03
CA LYS A 238 28.62 16.58 10.96
C LYS A 238 28.28 15.16 11.43
N TYR A 239 27.92 14.32 10.47
CA TYR A 239 27.69 12.89 10.65
C TYR A 239 28.57 12.11 9.69
N HIS A 240 29.20 11.03 10.17
CA HIS A 240 30.11 10.21 9.41
C HIS A 240 29.38 9.08 8.70
N GLN A 241 29.50 9.03 7.36
CA GLN A 241 29.00 7.93 6.53
C GLN A 241 30.15 7.07 6.05
N GLN A 242 29.90 5.75 5.96
CA GLN A 242 30.95 4.81 5.53
C GLN A 242 30.38 3.61 4.79
N PHE A 243 31.24 2.95 4.01
CA PHE A 243 30.95 1.66 3.38
C PHE A 243 32.18 0.73 3.40
N PRO A 244 32.02 -0.56 3.79
CA PRO A 244 30.82 -1.18 4.37
C PRO A 244 30.38 -0.52 5.69
N ILE A 245 29.07 -0.41 5.92
CA ILE A 245 28.50 0.39 7.03
C ILE A 245 28.88 -0.08 8.43
N LYS A 246 29.26 -1.38 8.59
CA LYS A 246 29.65 -2.01 9.87
C LYS A 246 31.15 -2.35 9.93
N SER A 247 31.97 -1.83 9.01
CA SER A 247 33.40 -2.15 8.94
C SER A 247 34.20 -1.22 9.85
N ASP A 248 35.15 -1.80 10.58
CA ASP A 248 36.16 -1.03 11.32
C ASP A 248 37.25 -0.47 10.39
N ASN A 249 37.32 -0.94 9.15
CA ASN A 249 38.21 -0.44 8.10
C ASN A 249 37.42 -0.21 6.81
N PRO A 250 36.61 0.87 6.76
CA PRO A 250 35.76 1.16 5.62
C PRO A 250 36.57 1.52 4.38
N LYS A 251 36.05 1.22 3.20
CA LYS A 251 36.66 1.53 1.90
C LYS A 251 36.31 2.92 1.40
N TYR A 252 35.19 3.44 1.88
CA TYR A 252 34.63 4.75 1.52
C TYR A 252 34.10 5.43 2.75
N GLU A 253 34.46 6.67 2.92
CA GLU A 253 34.09 7.50 4.06
C GLU A 253 33.79 8.92 3.59
N GLN A 254 32.81 9.53 4.21
CA GLN A 254 32.49 10.95 4.01
C GLN A 254 31.80 11.54 5.22
N ASP A 255 32.08 12.83 5.47
CA ASP A 255 31.36 13.60 6.47
C ASP A 255 30.29 14.46 5.81
N ILE A 256 29.08 14.37 6.30
CA ILE A 256 27.94 15.15 5.81
C ILE A 256 27.41 16.10 6.88
N ASP A 257 26.68 17.12 6.46
CA ASP A 257 25.91 17.98 7.35
C ASP A 257 24.60 17.23 7.73
N ALA A 258 24.55 16.72 8.95
CA ALA A 258 23.42 15.92 9.42
C ALA A 258 22.10 16.71 9.41
N ARG A 259 22.13 18.00 9.75
CA ARG A 259 20.94 18.87 9.78
C ARG A 259 20.35 19.03 8.38
N LYS A 260 21.19 19.32 7.39
CA LYS A 260 20.72 19.47 6.00
C LYS A 260 20.10 18.19 5.46
N LEU A 261 20.71 17.03 5.76
CA LEU A 261 20.14 15.74 5.32
C LEU A 261 18.81 15.45 6.05
N TRP A 262 18.70 15.80 7.33
CA TRP A 262 17.45 15.68 8.09
C TRP A 262 16.35 16.60 7.53
N GLU A 263 16.65 17.86 7.24
CA GLU A 263 15.72 18.79 6.60
C GLU A 263 15.25 18.29 5.23
N LYS A 264 16.15 17.65 4.47
CA LYS A 264 15.79 17.01 3.19
C LYS A 264 14.83 15.83 3.38
N ILE A 265 15.03 14.97 4.38
CA ILE A 265 14.10 13.88 4.71
C ILE A 265 12.71 14.44 5.01
N ILE A 266 12.64 15.48 5.85
CA ILE A 266 11.40 16.14 6.22
C ILE A 266 10.71 16.74 4.99
N HIS A 267 11.45 17.49 4.16
CA HIS A 267 10.93 18.10 2.95
C HIS A 267 10.34 17.06 1.99
N ASN A 268 11.07 15.97 1.73
CA ASN A 268 10.62 14.90 0.83
C ASN A 268 9.39 14.18 1.39
N ALA A 269 9.36 13.89 2.70
CA ALA A 269 8.19 13.29 3.35
C ALA A 269 6.96 14.22 3.28
N TRP A 270 7.13 15.51 3.53
CA TRP A 270 6.06 16.51 3.40
C TRP A 270 5.55 16.61 1.95
N LYS A 271 6.45 16.54 0.96
CA LYS A 271 6.13 16.70 -0.46
C LYS A 271 5.50 15.45 -1.08
N SER A 272 5.97 14.26 -0.73
CA SER A 272 5.64 12.99 -1.41
C SER A 272 5.26 11.84 -0.48
N ALA A 273 5.16 12.06 0.83
CA ALA A 273 4.95 11.03 1.86
C ALA A 273 6.05 9.94 1.90
N GLU A 274 7.22 10.22 1.34
CA GLU A 274 8.38 9.31 1.35
C GLU A 274 9.70 10.10 1.39
N PRO A 275 10.76 9.51 1.99
CA PRO A 275 10.82 8.17 2.59
C PRO A 275 10.10 8.09 3.95
N GLY A 276 9.68 6.87 4.32
CA GLY A 276 9.37 6.55 5.71
C GLY A 276 10.63 6.54 6.57
N VAL A 277 10.48 6.69 7.87
CA VAL A 277 11.60 6.67 8.83
C VAL A 277 11.49 5.46 9.73
N LEU A 278 12.60 4.72 9.86
CA LEU A 278 12.79 3.63 10.81
C LEU A 278 13.88 4.03 11.80
N PHE A 279 13.56 4.13 13.08
CA PHE A 279 14.52 4.42 14.16
C PHE A 279 15.24 3.14 14.52
N TRP A 280 16.36 2.89 13.82
CA TRP A 280 16.97 1.58 13.74
C TRP A 280 17.54 1.10 15.07
N ASP A 281 18.16 1.99 15.83
CA ASP A 281 18.71 1.63 17.16
C ASP A 281 17.59 1.26 18.13
N THR A 282 16.44 1.93 18.06
CA THR A 282 15.26 1.55 18.86
C THR A 282 14.73 0.18 18.44
N ILE A 283 14.66 -0.10 17.13
CA ILE A 283 14.24 -1.40 16.62
C ILE A 283 15.13 -2.50 17.17
N ILE A 284 16.46 -2.36 17.05
CA ILE A 284 17.41 -3.41 17.47
C ILE A 284 17.44 -3.56 18.99
N ARG A 285 17.46 -2.45 19.73
CA ARG A 285 17.46 -2.46 21.19
C ARG A 285 16.26 -3.17 21.79
N GLU A 286 15.08 -3.00 21.19
CA GLU A 286 13.83 -3.58 21.66
C GLU A 286 13.54 -4.98 21.06
N SER A 287 14.36 -5.43 20.12
CA SER A 287 14.13 -6.70 19.41
C SER A 287 14.51 -7.90 20.26
N ILE A 288 13.55 -8.75 20.57
CA ILE A 288 13.81 -10.04 21.22
C ILE A 288 14.50 -11.03 20.28
N PRO A 289 14.10 -11.16 19.00
CA PRO A 289 14.78 -12.04 18.05
C PRO A 289 16.28 -11.77 17.93
N ASP A 290 16.73 -10.52 18.01
CA ASP A 290 18.16 -10.19 17.92
C ASP A 290 18.99 -10.69 19.12
N CYS A 291 18.35 -11.10 20.22
CA CYS A 291 19.02 -11.83 21.30
C CYS A 291 19.53 -13.20 20.82
N TYR A 292 19.03 -13.72 19.73
CA TYR A 292 19.39 -15.00 19.09
C TYR A 292 20.14 -14.80 17.76
N ALA A 293 20.98 -13.76 17.69
CA ALA A 293 21.76 -13.44 16.50
C ALA A 293 22.68 -14.59 16.05
N ASP A 294 23.21 -15.35 16.99
CA ASP A 294 24.04 -16.57 16.78
C ASP A 294 23.24 -17.70 16.11
N GLU A 295 21.92 -17.75 16.30
CA GLU A 295 21.00 -18.68 15.65
C GLU A 295 20.46 -18.20 14.29
N GLY A 296 20.89 -17.03 13.83
CA GLY A 296 20.52 -16.42 12.56
C GLY A 296 19.42 -15.38 12.64
N PHE A 297 18.91 -15.05 13.84
CA PHE A 297 17.90 -14.02 14.03
C PHE A 297 18.54 -12.63 14.15
N VAL A 298 19.01 -12.11 13.02
CA VAL A 298 19.56 -10.74 12.89
C VAL A 298 18.59 -9.91 12.07
N THR A 299 17.94 -8.95 12.67
CA THR A 299 17.01 -8.04 12.00
C THR A 299 17.74 -7.18 10.97
N VAL A 300 17.26 -7.17 9.73
CA VAL A 300 17.89 -6.44 8.61
C VAL A 300 16.98 -5.44 7.94
N SER A 301 15.66 -5.67 7.92
CA SER A 301 14.67 -4.79 7.29
C SER A 301 13.30 -4.99 7.94
N THR A 302 12.29 -4.33 7.40
CA THR A 302 10.89 -4.53 7.78
C THR A 302 10.09 -5.06 6.60
N ASN A 303 8.88 -5.55 6.87
CA ASN A 303 7.86 -5.78 5.86
C ASN A 303 7.41 -4.47 5.19
N PRO A 304 6.63 -4.51 4.09
CA PRO A 304 6.22 -3.32 3.33
C PRO A 304 5.51 -2.22 4.12
N CYS A 305 4.80 -2.56 5.20
CA CYS A 305 4.06 -1.60 6.03
C CYS A 305 4.83 -1.16 7.29
N GLY A 306 6.02 -1.73 7.55
CA GLY A 306 6.92 -1.31 8.62
C GLY A 306 6.62 -1.83 10.02
N GLU A 307 5.53 -2.59 10.21
CA GLU A 307 5.12 -3.09 11.53
C GLU A 307 5.88 -4.34 11.99
N ILE A 308 6.64 -5.00 11.12
CA ILE A 308 7.35 -6.22 11.47
C ILE A 308 8.83 -6.13 11.05
N PRO A 309 9.72 -5.74 11.96
CA PRO A 309 11.16 -5.94 11.78
C PRO A 309 11.47 -7.43 11.74
N LEU A 310 12.15 -7.89 10.70
CA LEU A 310 12.38 -9.30 10.44
C LEU A 310 13.83 -9.60 10.10
N CYS A 311 14.21 -10.83 10.43
CA CYS A 311 15.46 -11.45 10.03
C CYS A 311 15.34 -12.02 8.61
N PRO A 312 16.46 -12.29 7.90
CA PRO A 312 16.41 -12.95 6.60
C PRO A 312 15.66 -14.27 6.64
N TYR A 313 14.74 -14.46 5.69
CA TYR A 313 13.91 -15.67 5.54
C TYR A 313 12.87 -15.90 6.64
N ASP A 314 12.70 -14.92 7.54
CA ASP A 314 11.66 -14.96 8.56
C ASP A 314 10.35 -14.34 8.02
N SER A 315 9.25 -14.66 8.68
CA SER A 315 7.92 -14.26 8.23
C SER A 315 6.94 -14.14 9.40
N CYS A 316 5.85 -13.41 9.17
CA CYS A 316 4.81 -13.23 10.18
C CYS A 316 3.42 -13.52 9.63
N ARG A 317 2.54 -14.06 10.48
CA ARG A 317 1.10 -14.30 10.27
C ARG A 317 0.36 -13.37 11.19
N LEU A 318 -0.78 -12.87 10.76
CA LEU A 318 -1.44 -11.76 11.41
C LEU A 318 -2.89 -12.09 11.80
N LEU A 319 -3.22 -11.84 13.07
CA LEU A 319 -4.58 -11.69 13.59
C LEU A 319 -4.69 -10.35 14.32
N ALA A 320 -5.91 -9.80 14.43
CA ALA A 320 -6.17 -8.57 15.19
C ALA A 320 -7.32 -8.76 16.17
N MET A 321 -7.14 -8.29 17.40
CA MET A 321 -8.22 -8.19 18.41
C MET A 321 -9.05 -6.96 18.10
N ASN A 322 -10.39 -7.10 18.00
CA ASN A 322 -11.31 -6.00 17.80
C ASN A 322 -11.66 -5.36 19.15
N LEU A 323 -10.97 -4.31 19.52
CA LEU A 323 -11.06 -3.70 20.85
C LEU A 323 -12.47 -3.21 21.21
N LEU A 324 -13.23 -2.68 20.23
CA LEU A 324 -14.58 -2.20 20.46
C LEU A 324 -15.50 -3.30 21.04
N SER A 325 -15.30 -4.54 20.66
CA SER A 325 -16.13 -5.69 21.09
C SER A 325 -15.93 -6.08 22.55
N TYR A 326 -14.97 -5.47 23.23
CA TYR A 326 -14.71 -5.67 24.66
C TYR A 326 -15.22 -4.51 25.52
N VAL A 327 -15.88 -3.52 24.92
CA VAL A 327 -16.54 -2.46 25.67
C VAL A 327 -17.97 -2.90 26.03
N ASP A 328 -18.24 -3.10 27.30
CA ASP A 328 -19.59 -3.34 27.83
C ASP A 328 -20.35 -2.00 27.84
N ASN A 329 -21.60 -1.97 27.45
CA ASN A 329 -22.45 -0.77 27.35
C ASN A 329 -21.81 0.39 26.54
N PRO A 330 -21.33 0.14 25.31
CA PRO A 330 -20.61 1.15 24.53
C PRO A 330 -21.44 2.43 24.37
N PHE A 331 -20.77 3.58 24.45
CA PHE A 331 -21.36 4.92 24.34
C PHE A 331 -22.35 5.32 25.44
N LYS A 332 -22.43 4.58 26.53
CA LYS A 332 -23.26 4.90 27.70
C LYS A 332 -22.41 5.39 28.86
N ALA A 333 -23.04 6.00 29.85
CA ALA A 333 -22.35 6.55 31.03
C ALA A 333 -21.64 5.47 31.89
N ASP A 334 -22.08 4.22 31.81
CA ASP A 334 -21.51 3.05 32.50
C ASP A 334 -20.64 2.19 31.57
N ALA A 335 -20.21 2.75 30.44
CA ALA A 335 -19.31 2.04 29.52
C ALA A 335 -17.99 1.66 30.22
N LYS A 336 -17.58 0.42 30.06
CA LYS A 336 -16.31 -0.08 30.63
C LYS A 336 -15.70 -1.14 29.73
N PHE A 337 -14.38 -1.23 29.74
CA PHE A 337 -13.64 -2.28 29.04
C PHE A 337 -13.61 -3.54 29.87
N ASN A 338 -13.94 -4.67 29.28
CA ASN A 338 -14.01 -5.97 29.92
C ASN A 338 -12.65 -6.69 29.82
N PHE A 339 -11.73 -6.38 30.72
CA PHE A 339 -10.36 -6.94 30.72
C PHE A 339 -10.35 -8.45 30.95
N ASP A 340 -11.28 -9.03 31.69
CA ASP A 340 -11.30 -10.47 31.93
C ASP A 340 -11.62 -11.25 30.68
N LYS A 341 -12.68 -10.82 29.98
CA LYS A 341 -13.06 -11.38 28.68
C LYS A 341 -11.97 -11.16 27.64
N PHE A 342 -11.34 -9.99 27.65
CA PHE A 342 -10.25 -9.67 26.74
C PHE A 342 -9.06 -10.62 26.95
N ARG A 343 -8.60 -10.83 28.20
CA ARG A 343 -7.52 -11.77 28.53
C ARG A 343 -7.83 -13.19 28.09
N ASP A 344 -9.03 -13.69 28.34
CA ASP A 344 -9.45 -15.03 27.91
C ASP A 344 -9.39 -15.18 26.37
N HIS A 345 -9.91 -14.19 25.67
CA HIS A 345 -9.88 -14.22 24.19
C HIS A 345 -8.47 -14.04 23.62
N VAL A 346 -7.59 -13.23 24.23
CA VAL A 346 -6.19 -13.14 23.85
C VAL A 346 -5.49 -14.48 24.00
N TYR A 347 -5.79 -15.21 25.08
CA TYR A 347 -5.28 -16.54 25.30
C TYR A 347 -5.64 -17.49 24.15
N LYS A 348 -6.92 -17.53 23.78
CA LYS A 348 -7.44 -18.35 22.66
C LYS A 348 -6.89 -17.88 21.32
N ALA A 349 -6.75 -16.57 21.11
CA ALA A 349 -6.16 -16.00 19.89
C ALA A 349 -4.67 -16.40 19.72
N MET A 350 -3.92 -16.50 20.80
CA MET A 350 -2.53 -16.97 20.76
C MET A 350 -2.43 -18.46 20.40
N HIS A 351 -3.38 -19.31 20.86
CA HIS A 351 -3.49 -20.69 20.38
C HIS A 351 -3.73 -20.72 18.88
N MET A 352 -4.72 -19.97 18.38
CA MET A 352 -4.98 -19.85 16.94
C MET A 352 -3.74 -19.38 16.17
N MET A 353 -2.97 -18.44 16.73
CA MET A 353 -1.76 -17.94 16.09
C MET A 353 -0.68 -19.03 15.96
N ASP A 354 -0.47 -19.84 16.99
CA ASP A 354 0.47 -20.96 16.96
C ASP A 354 0.04 -22.06 15.98
N ASP A 355 -1.28 -22.34 15.91
CA ASP A 355 -1.87 -23.28 14.96
C ASP A 355 -1.70 -22.82 13.51
N ILE A 356 -1.82 -21.51 13.26
CA ILE A 356 -1.55 -20.92 11.92
C ILE A 356 -0.09 -21.13 11.52
N ILE A 357 0.87 -21.22 12.46
CA ILE A 357 2.25 -21.57 12.12
C ILE A 357 2.33 -23.02 11.64
N ASP A 358 1.64 -23.95 12.31
CA ASP A 358 1.64 -25.34 11.87
C ASP A 358 0.95 -25.49 10.50
N LEU A 359 -0.16 -24.80 10.26
CA LEU A 359 -0.80 -24.71 8.97
C LEU A 359 0.11 -24.10 7.90
N GLU A 360 0.88 -23.06 8.23
CA GLU A 360 1.87 -22.50 7.32
C GLU A 360 2.98 -23.48 6.99
N LEU A 361 3.49 -24.22 7.98
CA LEU A 361 4.49 -25.27 7.74
C LEU A 361 3.97 -26.35 6.80
N GLU A 362 2.70 -26.75 6.93
CA GLU A 362 2.05 -27.66 5.98
C GLU A 362 1.98 -27.06 4.55
N LYS A 363 1.64 -25.74 4.43
CA LYS A 363 1.65 -25.03 3.14
C LYS A 363 3.05 -24.93 2.54
N VAL A 364 4.06 -24.65 3.37
CA VAL A 364 5.46 -24.61 2.92
C VAL A 364 5.93 -25.98 2.41
N GLU A 365 5.55 -27.08 3.06
CA GLU A 365 5.84 -28.42 2.53
C GLU A 365 5.13 -28.69 1.19
N GLN A 366 3.88 -28.23 1.02
CA GLN A 366 3.19 -28.31 -0.26
C GLN A 366 3.90 -27.50 -1.35
N ILE A 367 4.38 -26.28 -1.03
CA ILE A 367 5.15 -25.45 -1.95
C ILE A 367 6.45 -26.17 -2.35
N ILE A 368 7.22 -26.66 -1.39
CA ILE A 368 8.47 -27.41 -1.63
C ILE A 368 8.20 -28.64 -2.50
N GLY A 369 7.16 -29.41 -2.18
CA GLY A 369 6.75 -30.57 -2.98
C GLY A 369 6.38 -30.21 -4.40
N LYS A 370 5.66 -29.11 -4.61
CA LYS A 370 5.31 -28.62 -5.95
C LYS A 370 6.54 -28.22 -6.76
N ILE A 371 7.47 -27.46 -6.14
CA ILE A 371 8.73 -27.05 -6.79
C ILE A 371 9.57 -28.28 -7.15
N ALA A 372 9.66 -29.27 -6.24
CA ALA A 372 10.42 -30.49 -6.48
C ALA A 372 9.84 -31.33 -7.65
N ALA A 373 8.53 -31.26 -7.86
CA ALA A 373 7.83 -31.98 -8.95
C ALA A 373 7.77 -31.18 -10.26
N ASP A 374 8.24 -29.94 -10.30
CA ASP A 374 8.27 -29.12 -11.50
C ASP A 374 9.18 -29.74 -12.56
N PRO A 375 8.77 -29.83 -13.86
CA PRO A 375 9.56 -30.42 -14.92
C PRO A 375 10.77 -29.58 -15.35
N GLU A 376 10.89 -28.33 -14.92
CA GLU A 376 12.05 -27.49 -15.25
C GLU A 376 13.36 -28.04 -14.68
N ASP A 377 14.47 -27.68 -15.29
CA ASP A 377 15.80 -28.05 -14.82
C ASP A 377 16.07 -27.59 -13.39
N LEU A 378 16.85 -28.39 -12.66
CA LEU A 378 17.17 -28.08 -11.25
C LEU A 378 17.84 -26.73 -11.10
N ASP A 379 18.64 -26.31 -12.07
CA ASP A 379 19.32 -25.00 -12.02
C ASP A 379 18.35 -23.84 -12.05
N VAL A 380 17.19 -23.97 -12.73
CA VAL A 380 16.12 -22.96 -12.78
C VAL A 380 15.37 -22.90 -11.44
N ARG A 381 14.93 -24.04 -10.92
CA ARG A 381 14.09 -24.12 -9.71
C ARG A 381 14.86 -24.10 -8.39
N ARG A 382 16.18 -24.17 -8.41
CA ARG A 382 17.04 -24.28 -7.21
C ARG A 382 16.86 -23.09 -6.27
N VAL A 383 16.80 -21.87 -6.78
CA VAL A 383 16.71 -20.66 -5.94
C VAL A 383 15.40 -20.66 -5.15
N GLU A 384 14.28 -20.96 -5.80
CA GLU A 384 12.97 -21.05 -5.14
C GLU A 384 12.96 -22.18 -4.09
N LEU A 385 13.50 -23.34 -4.41
CA LEU A 385 13.56 -24.49 -3.51
C LEU A 385 14.39 -24.18 -2.24
N GLU A 386 15.56 -23.58 -2.41
CA GLU A 386 16.43 -23.19 -1.29
C GLU A 386 15.77 -22.09 -0.43
N LEU A 387 15.10 -21.13 -1.05
CA LEU A 387 14.36 -20.05 -0.38
C LEU A 387 13.32 -20.64 0.58
N TRP A 388 12.44 -21.52 0.08
CA TRP A 388 11.37 -22.08 0.92
C TRP A 388 11.88 -23.03 1.99
N LYS A 389 13.01 -23.72 1.78
CA LYS A 389 13.69 -24.51 2.83
C LYS A 389 14.19 -23.61 3.95
N LYS A 390 14.78 -22.46 3.65
CA LYS A 390 15.23 -21.48 4.66
C LYS A 390 14.06 -20.88 5.44
N ILE A 391 12.99 -20.52 4.73
CA ILE A 391 11.75 -20.01 5.36
C ILE A 391 11.17 -21.04 6.31
N ARG A 392 11.11 -22.33 5.91
CA ARG A 392 10.68 -23.43 6.78
C ARG A 392 11.52 -23.53 8.04
N GLU A 393 12.84 -23.44 7.89
CA GLU A 393 13.77 -23.53 9.02
C GLU A 393 13.53 -22.37 10.01
N MET A 394 13.46 -21.13 9.53
CA MET A 394 13.23 -19.97 10.39
C MET A 394 11.85 -20.02 11.07
N ALA A 395 10.81 -20.44 10.34
CA ALA A 395 9.47 -20.60 10.91
C ALA A 395 9.43 -21.66 12.02
N ARG A 396 10.16 -22.77 11.87
CA ARG A 396 10.28 -23.82 12.91
C ARG A 396 11.07 -23.35 14.11
N LYS A 397 12.21 -22.68 13.90
CA LYS A 397 13.10 -22.21 14.98
C LYS A 397 12.45 -21.14 15.85
N GLY A 398 11.78 -20.15 15.25
CA GLY A 398 11.27 -19.00 15.99
C GLY A 398 9.79 -19.08 16.34
N ARG A 399 8.98 -19.76 15.53
CA ARG A 399 7.50 -19.78 15.68
C ARG A 399 6.92 -18.40 15.92
N ARG A 400 7.33 -17.42 15.08
CA ARG A 400 6.95 -16.02 15.20
C ARG A 400 5.48 -15.82 14.85
N THR A 401 4.77 -15.05 15.67
CA THR A 401 3.37 -14.64 15.47
C THR A 401 3.25 -13.13 15.38
N GLY A 402 2.09 -12.63 14.98
CA GLY A 402 1.76 -11.20 14.89
C GLY A 402 0.32 -10.95 15.32
N LEU A 403 0.04 -11.09 16.62
CA LEU A 403 -1.22 -10.69 17.21
C LEU A 403 -1.21 -9.18 17.44
N GLY A 404 -2.21 -8.49 16.93
CA GLY A 404 -2.36 -7.05 17.05
C GLY A 404 -3.75 -6.64 17.49
N ILE A 405 -4.05 -5.36 17.24
CA ILE A 405 -5.34 -4.74 17.57
C ILE A 405 -5.93 -4.03 16.35
N THR A 406 -7.22 -3.81 16.40
CA THR A 406 -7.97 -2.89 15.54
C THR A 406 -9.07 -2.21 16.36
N ALA A 407 -9.69 -1.16 15.84
CA ALA A 407 -10.76 -0.42 16.51
C ALA A 407 -10.32 0.39 17.76
N GLU A 408 -9.06 0.81 17.85
CA GLU A 408 -8.59 1.64 18.97
C GLU A 408 -9.39 2.95 19.07
N GLY A 409 -9.56 3.66 17.95
CA GLY A 409 -10.33 4.92 17.94
C GLY A 409 -11.79 4.75 18.35
N ASP A 410 -12.43 3.66 17.93
CA ASP A 410 -13.81 3.36 18.28
C ASP A 410 -13.95 2.89 19.73
N MET A 411 -13.01 2.11 20.23
CA MET A 411 -12.97 1.70 21.64
C MET A 411 -12.90 2.93 22.56
N LEU A 412 -11.98 3.86 22.28
CA LEU A 412 -11.84 5.08 23.06
C LEU A 412 -13.12 5.92 23.01
N ALA A 413 -13.68 6.12 21.82
CA ALA A 413 -14.95 6.84 21.66
C ALA A 413 -16.10 6.17 22.42
N ALA A 414 -16.20 4.83 22.38
CA ALA A 414 -17.23 4.07 23.09
C ALA A 414 -17.14 4.17 24.62
N LEU A 415 -15.94 4.43 25.13
CA LEU A 415 -15.67 4.69 26.56
C LEU A 415 -15.81 6.17 26.95
N GLY A 416 -16.12 7.06 25.98
CA GLY A 416 -16.15 8.50 26.21
C GLY A 416 -14.76 9.16 26.32
N LEU A 417 -13.70 8.44 25.93
CA LEU A 417 -12.33 8.93 25.93
C LEU A 417 -12.00 9.57 24.58
N ARG A 418 -11.58 10.83 24.61
CA ARG A 418 -11.22 11.53 23.39
C ARG A 418 -9.82 11.12 22.93
N TYR A 419 -9.70 10.60 21.69
CA TYR A 419 -8.43 10.22 21.10
C TYR A 419 -7.40 11.37 21.14
N GLY A 420 -6.17 11.08 21.59
CA GLY A 420 -5.08 12.05 21.70
C GLY A 420 -5.01 12.80 23.04
N THR A 421 -5.96 12.64 23.95
CA THR A 421 -5.84 13.15 25.32
C THR A 421 -4.93 12.24 26.17
N GLN A 422 -4.33 12.78 27.23
CA GLN A 422 -3.47 11.97 28.10
C GLN A 422 -4.23 10.79 28.73
N GLU A 423 -5.47 11.00 29.12
CA GLU A 423 -6.35 9.97 29.68
C GLU A 423 -6.57 8.83 28.66
N ALA A 424 -6.83 9.15 27.39
CA ALA A 424 -6.97 8.17 26.33
C ALA A 424 -5.65 7.40 26.05
N ILE A 425 -4.51 8.11 26.12
CA ILE A 425 -3.18 7.50 25.96
C ILE A 425 -2.91 6.49 27.10
N ASP A 426 -3.17 6.90 28.33
CA ASP A 426 -2.93 6.05 29.51
C ASP A 426 -3.81 4.79 29.46
N PHE A 427 -5.08 4.94 29.08
CA PHE A 427 -6.00 3.81 28.90
C PHE A 427 -5.59 2.88 27.76
N ALA A 428 -5.19 3.41 26.61
CA ALA A 428 -4.70 2.61 25.48
C ALA A 428 -3.45 1.80 25.87
N VAL A 429 -2.55 2.37 26.68
CA VAL A 429 -1.38 1.67 27.22
C VAL A 429 -1.81 0.56 28.18
N GLU A 430 -2.81 0.77 29.02
CA GLU A 430 -3.36 -0.27 29.90
C GLU A 430 -3.91 -1.47 29.11
N VAL A 431 -4.68 -1.21 28.07
CA VAL A 431 -5.21 -2.25 27.18
C VAL A 431 -4.06 -3.01 26.49
N GLN A 432 -3.08 -2.30 25.95
CA GLN A 432 -1.95 -2.91 25.24
C GLN A 432 -1.05 -3.70 26.20
N LYS A 433 -0.84 -3.22 27.42
CA LYS A 433 -0.13 -3.95 28.49
C LYS A 433 -0.87 -5.24 28.84
N CYS A 434 -2.20 -5.18 28.97
CA CYS A 434 -3.03 -6.36 29.21
C CYS A 434 -2.88 -7.38 28.07
N LEU A 435 -2.93 -6.94 26.81
CA LEU A 435 -2.67 -7.78 25.65
C LEU A 435 -1.30 -8.46 25.71
N ALA A 436 -0.26 -7.68 26.01
CA ALA A 436 1.10 -8.20 26.07
C ALA A 436 1.26 -9.26 27.15
N LEU A 437 0.86 -8.98 28.39
CA LEU A 437 0.98 -9.94 29.50
C LEU A 437 0.15 -11.21 29.24
N ALA A 438 -1.07 -11.07 28.70
CA ALA A 438 -1.91 -12.21 28.37
C ALA A 438 -1.32 -13.07 27.24
N ALA A 439 -0.76 -12.44 26.19
CA ALA A 439 -0.13 -13.15 25.07
C ALA A 439 1.14 -13.90 25.52
N TYR A 440 1.97 -13.27 26.34
CA TYR A 440 3.15 -13.92 26.90
C TYR A 440 2.77 -15.07 27.84
N GLY A 441 1.75 -14.88 28.70
CA GLY A 441 1.22 -15.94 29.56
C GLY A 441 0.67 -17.13 28.75
N ALA A 442 -0.05 -16.85 27.66
CA ALA A 442 -0.52 -17.90 26.74
C ALA A 442 0.63 -18.67 26.11
N SER A 443 1.67 -17.96 25.64
CA SER A 443 2.83 -18.57 25.02
C SER A 443 3.65 -19.42 26.00
N VAL A 444 3.74 -19.02 27.27
CA VAL A 444 4.38 -19.83 28.35
C VAL A 444 3.57 -21.10 28.61
N LYS A 445 2.25 -21.02 28.74
CA LYS A 445 1.41 -22.21 28.91
C LYS A 445 1.52 -23.16 27.72
N MET A 446 1.46 -22.62 26.49
CA MET A 446 1.66 -23.42 25.28
C MET A 446 3.05 -24.06 25.25
N ALA A 447 4.09 -23.42 25.80
CA ALA A 447 5.39 -24.02 25.90
C ALA A 447 5.38 -25.26 26.83
N ALA A 448 4.64 -25.22 27.93
CA ALA A 448 4.47 -26.39 28.82
C ALA A 448 3.72 -27.53 28.12
N GLU A 449 2.77 -27.24 27.25
CA GLU A 449 1.92 -28.23 26.58
C GLU A 449 2.52 -28.74 25.24
N ARG A 450 3.16 -27.86 24.47
CA ARG A 450 3.62 -28.07 23.09
C ARG A 450 5.14 -27.96 22.91
N GLY A 451 5.87 -27.62 23.96
CA GLY A 451 7.32 -27.33 23.96
C GLY A 451 7.60 -25.86 23.59
N ALA A 452 8.69 -25.34 24.17
CA ALA A 452 9.18 -24.00 23.83
C ALA A 452 9.69 -23.93 22.38
N PHE A 453 9.84 -22.69 21.84
CA PHE A 453 10.49 -22.57 20.54
C PHE A 453 11.93 -23.10 20.62
N PRO A 454 12.43 -23.80 19.56
CA PRO A 454 13.62 -24.67 19.67
C PRO A 454 14.90 -24.01 20.16
N VAL A 455 15.08 -22.71 19.92
CA VAL A 455 16.32 -22.00 20.29
C VAL A 455 16.16 -21.15 21.55
N TYR A 456 15.06 -21.34 22.31
CA TYR A 456 14.82 -20.56 23.54
C TYR A 456 15.97 -20.71 24.56
N ASP A 457 16.45 -19.56 25.03
CA ASP A 457 17.45 -19.46 26.11
C ASP A 457 17.19 -18.17 26.93
N ALA A 458 16.69 -18.34 28.14
CA ALA A 458 16.36 -17.22 29.02
C ALA A 458 17.57 -16.30 29.29
N ALA A 459 18.79 -16.85 29.31
CA ALA A 459 20.00 -16.08 29.58
C ALA A 459 20.31 -15.06 28.48
N LYS A 460 19.94 -15.35 27.23
CA LYS A 460 20.12 -14.43 26.10
C LYS A 460 19.20 -13.21 26.19
N GLU A 461 18.04 -13.32 26.83
CA GLU A 461 17.00 -12.29 26.87
C GLU A 461 17.05 -11.40 28.13
N VAL A 462 17.86 -11.71 29.12
CA VAL A 462 17.85 -11.06 30.43
C VAL A 462 17.98 -9.53 30.41
N ASN A 463 18.64 -8.99 29.37
CA ASN A 463 18.88 -7.56 29.18
C ASN A 463 17.93 -6.92 28.16
N ASN A 464 17.00 -7.69 27.57
CA ASN A 464 16.08 -7.14 26.62
C ASN A 464 15.05 -6.25 27.33
N PRO A 465 14.79 -4.99 26.86
CA PRO A 465 13.89 -4.05 27.53
C PRO A 465 12.44 -4.54 27.63
N MET A 466 11.92 -5.27 26.63
CA MET A 466 10.55 -5.82 26.67
C MET A 466 10.46 -6.88 27.77
N ILE A 467 11.44 -7.76 27.87
CA ILE A 467 11.50 -8.80 28.91
C ILE A 467 11.66 -8.16 30.30
N ALA A 468 12.45 -7.08 30.42
CA ALA A 468 12.56 -6.33 31.65
C ALA A 468 11.23 -5.74 32.12
N ARG A 469 10.44 -5.16 31.17
CA ARG A 469 9.09 -4.62 31.47
C ARG A 469 8.11 -5.72 31.89
N ILE A 470 8.17 -6.91 31.28
CA ILE A 470 7.35 -8.06 31.70
C ILE A 470 7.74 -8.49 33.12
N ARG A 471 9.06 -8.60 33.42
CA ARG A 471 9.56 -8.94 34.74
C ARG A 471 9.08 -7.95 35.81
N GLU A 472 9.06 -6.68 35.53
CA GLU A 472 8.58 -5.63 36.43
C GLU A 472 7.05 -5.68 36.61
N ALA A 473 6.29 -5.88 35.52
CA ALA A 473 4.84 -5.84 35.55
C ALA A 473 4.20 -7.12 36.10
N ASP A 474 4.82 -8.28 35.86
CA ASP A 474 4.36 -9.60 36.33
C ASP A 474 5.57 -10.51 36.64
N PRO A 475 6.15 -10.40 37.83
CA PRO A 475 7.30 -11.22 38.23
C PRO A 475 7.02 -12.74 38.21
N ALA A 476 5.77 -13.16 38.47
CA ALA A 476 5.39 -14.56 38.46
C ALA A 476 5.40 -15.14 37.03
N LEU A 477 4.86 -14.40 36.07
CA LEU A 477 4.93 -14.76 34.64
C LEU A 477 6.41 -14.86 34.19
N TYR A 478 7.25 -13.90 34.57
CA TYR A 478 8.65 -13.92 34.20
C TYR A 478 9.37 -15.16 34.80
N GLU A 479 9.12 -15.50 36.06
CA GLU A 479 9.69 -16.68 36.70
C GLU A 479 9.24 -17.97 35.98
N GLU A 480 7.96 -18.10 35.66
CA GLU A 480 7.44 -19.23 34.90
C GLU A 480 8.07 -19.32 33.52
N MET A 481 8.14 -18.19 32.79
CA MET A 481 8.78 -18.11 31.49
C MET A 481 10.24 -18.55 31.50
N THR A 482 11.00 -18.20 32.54
CA THR A 482 12.40 -18.61 32.64
C THR A 482 12.57 -20.12 32.92
N LYS A 483 11.59 -20.75 33.58
CA LYS A 483 11.59 -22.18 33.88
C LYS A 483 11.13 -23.07 32.75
N VAL A 484 10.05 -22.67 32.09
CA VAL A 484 9.33 -23.46 31.08
C VAL A 484 9.69 -23.04 29.68
N GLY A 485 10.09 -21.79 29.48
CA GLY A 485 10.20 -21.15 28.15
C GLY A 485 8.88 -20.57 27.65
N ARG A 486 8.87 -20.14 26.41
CA ARG A 486 7.66 -19.76 25.70
C ARG A 486 7.63 -20.36 24.29
N ARG A 487 6.44 -20.52 23.75
CA ARG A 487 6.20 -21.18 22.46
C ARG A 487 6.67 -20.36 21.25
N ASN A 488 6.70 -19.03 21.35
CA ASN A 488 6.91 -18.10 20.25
C ASN A 488 8.02 -17.11 20.56
N ILE A 489 8.93 -16.83 19.63
CA ILE A 489 10.09 -15.93 19.81
C ILE A 489 9.64 -14.46 19.96
N ALA A 490 8.64 -14.03 19.18
CA ALA A 490 8.03 -12.73 19.26
C ALA A 490 6.55 -12.85 18.82
N MET A 491 5.66 -11.99 19.33
CA MET A 491 4.22 -12.27 19.31
C MET A 491 3.35 -11.11 18.84
N LEU A 492 3.73 -9.86 19.10
CA LEU A 492 2.82 -8.73 19.03
C LEU A 492 3.22 -7.74 17.95
N THR A 493 2.26 -7.32 17.12
CA THR A 493 2.45 -6.28 16.12
C THR A 493 1.14 -5.56 15.84
N ILE A 494 1.19 -4.27 15.51
CA ILE A 494 -0.01 -3.56 15.08
C ILE A 494 0.08 -3.31 13.57
N ALA A 495 -0.67 -4.12 12.82
CA ALA A 495 -0.81 -4.03 11.38
C ALA A 495 -1.78 -2.91 10.98
N PRO A 496 -1.74 -2.43 9.71
CA PRO A 496 -2.62 -1.34 9.26
C PRO A 496 -4.11 -1.66 9.35
N THR A 497 -4.51 -2.91 9.18
CA THR A 497 -5.89 -3.43 9.14
C THR A 497 -6.87 -2.67 8.24
N GLY A 498 -6.37 -1.87 7.29
CA GLY A 498 -7.19 -0.92 6.51
C GLY A 498 -8.32 -1.54 5.70
N THR A 499 -8.14 -2.78 5.16
CA THR A 499 -9.21 -3.46 4.44
C THR A 499 -10.10 -4.28 5.38
N THR A 500 -9.51 -4.88 6.41
CA THR A 500 -10.26 -5.71 7.37
C THR A 500 -11.16 -4.89 8.29
N SER A 501 -10.79 -3.64 8.57
CA SER A 501 -11.63 -2.70 9.31
C SER A 501 -12.93 -2.31 8.58
N LEU A 502 -12.96 -2.40 7.24
CA LEU A 502 -14.20 -2.23 6.47
C LEU A 502 -15.19 -3.37 6.77
N MET A 503 -14.70 -4.60 6.97
CA MET A 503 -15.52 -5.76 7.28
C MET A 503 -15.93 -5.80 8.76
N SER A 504 -15.07 -5.36 9.67
CA SER A 504 -15.45 -5.19 11.08
C SER A 504 -16.22 -3.90 11.34
N GLN A 505 -16.34 -3.02 10.35
CA GLN A 505 -17.05 -1.73 10.46
C GLN A 505 -16.50 -0.84 11.58
N THR A 506 -15.18 -0.80 11.72
CA THR A 506 -14.46 -0.10 12.80
C THR A 506 -13.33 0.76 12.27
N THR A 507 -12.70 1.54 13.16
CA THR A 507 -11.43 2.20 12.89
C THR A 507 -10.30 1.18 12.72
N SER A 508 -9.22 1.54 12.00
CA SER A 508 -8.12 0.64 11.63
C SER A 508 -6.98 0.70 12.64
N GLY A 509 -6.47 -0.43 13.11
CA GLY A 509 -5.30 -0.49 13.99
C GLY A 509 -5.42 0.46 15.18
N ILE A 510 -4.39 1.28 15.40
CA ILE A 510 -4.39 2.36 16.39
C ILE A 510 -4.89 3.70 15.84
N GLU A 511 -5.39 3.74 14.61
CA GLU A 511 -5.77 4.98 13.97
C GLU A 511 -7.06 5.56 14.58
N PRO A 512 -7.17 6.91 14.67
CA PRO A 512 -8.45 7.54 14.95
C PRO A 512 -9.43 7.31 13.80
N VAL A 513 -10.70 7.65 14.00
CA VAL A 513 -11.65 7.68 12.88
C VAL A 513 -11.13 8.64 11.79
N PHE A 514 -11.16 8.19 10.54
CA PHE A 514 -10.70 9.04 9.44
C PHE A 514 -11.62 10.25 9.25
N ARG A 515 -12.92 10.01 9.13
CA ARG A 515 -14.01 11.00 9.12
C ARG A 515 -15.27 10.41 9.72
N THR A 516 -15.95 11.17 10.53
CA THR A 516 -17.24 10.77 11.11
C THR A 516 -18.33 10.68 10.05
N VAL A 517 -18.30 11.64 9.11
CA VAL A 517 -19.25 11.75 7.99
C VAL A 517 -18.50 12.22 6.75
N TYR A 518 -18.83 11.67 5.60
CA TYR A 518 -18.35 12.19 4.30
C TYR A 518 -19.44 12.09 3.23
N LYS A 519 -19.43 13.02 2.27
CA LYS A 519 -20.36 13.02 1.15
C LYS A 519 -19.87 12.14 0.02
N ARG A 520 -20.74 11.30 -0.51
CA ARG A 520 -20.51 10.46 -1.67
C ARG A 520 -21.48 10.87 -2.78
N ARG A 521 -21.02 10.80 -4.03
CA ARG A 521 -21.86 11.01 -5.21
C ARG A 521 -22.18 9.69 -5.86
N ARG A 522 -23.45 9.47 -6.20
CA ARG A 522 -23.85 8.41 -7.13
C ARG A 522 -24.55 9.05 -8.33
N LYS A 523 -24.31 8.50 -9.49
CA LYS A 523 -25.04 8.87 -10.69
C LYS A 523 -26.48 8.38 -10.59
N ILE A 524 -27.43 9.23 -10.93
CA ILE A 524 -28.86 8.87 -11.00
C ILE A 524 -29.10 8.19 -12.34
N ASN A 525 -29.60 6.96 -12.32
CA ASN A 525 -29.97 6.25 -13.54
C ASN A 525 -31.37 6.69 -14.01
N PRO A 526 -31.71 6.57 -15.33
CA PRO A 526 -33.04 6.91 -15.84
C PRO A 526 -34.19 6.14 -15.19
N SER A 527 -33.90 5.02 -14.53
CA SER A 527 -34.86 4.22 -13.76
C SER A 527 -35.15 4.76 -12.35
N ASP A 528 -34.33 5.69 -11.84
CA ASP A 528 -34.45 6.24 -10.50
C ASP A 528 -35.38 7.47 -10.50
N VAL A 529 -36.69 7.26 -10.81
CA VAL A 529 -37.66 8.30 -11.18
C VAL A 529 -37.96 9.32 -10.06
N ASP A 530 -37.82 8.91 -8.78
CA ASP A 530 -38.12 9.73 -7.59
C ASP A 530 -36.88 10.22 -6.84
N THR A 531 -35.70 10.16 -7.45
CA THR A 531 -34.46 10.54 -6.78
C THR A 531 -34.18 12.02 -6.91
N HIS A 532 -33.96 12.72 -5.79
CA HIS A 532 -33.58 14.13 -5.77
C HIS A 532 -32.23 14.33 -6.48
N VAL A 533 -32.15 15.37 -7.31
CA VAL A 533 -30.92 15.74 -8.03
C VAL A 533 -30.21 16.81 -7.24
N ASP A 534 -29.05 16.47 -6.65
CA ASP A 534 -28.23 17.42 -5.88
C ASP A 534 -27.21 18.14 -6.74
N TYR A 535 -26.80 17.51 -7.84
CA TYR A 535 -25.77 18.05 -8.72
C TYR A 535 -26.01 17.56 -10.15
N GLU A 536 -25.90 18.46 -11.08
CA GLU A 536 -25.87 18.17 -12.53
C GLU A 536 -24.52 18.63 -13.06
N ASP A 537 -23.82 17.74 -13.74
CA ASP A 537 -22.51 18.09 -14.30
C ASP A 537 -22.66 18.85 -15.64
N GLU A 538 -21.53 19.30 -16.18
CA GLU A 538 -21.48 20.06 -17.44
C GLU A 538 -21.99 19.25 -18.65
N THR A 539 -22.18 17.95 -18.49
CA THR A 539 -22.72 17.05 -19.54
C THR A 539 -24.21 16.79 -19.39
N GLY A 540 -24.85 17.36 -18.37
CA GLY A 540 -26.26 17.15 -18.05
C GLY A 540 -26.51 15.82 -17.31
N GLU A 541 -25.47 15.17 -16.78
CA GLU A 541 -25.61 13.99 -15.96
C GLU A 541 -25.97 14.37 -14.52
N LYS A 542 -26.99 13.71 -14.00
CA LYS A 542 -27.57 14.00 -12.69
C LYS A 542 -26.97 13.09 -11.64
N PHE A 543 -26.63 13.67 -10.50
CA PHE A 543 -26.05 12.98 -9.38
C PHE A 543 -26.83 13.27 -8.12
N GLN A 544 -26.96 12.23 -7.30
CA GLN A 544 -27.39 12.34 -5.92
C GLN A 544 -26.15 12.39 -5.03
N GLU A 545 -26.09 13.37 -4.13
CA GLU A 545 -25.13 13.39 -3.03
C GLU A 545 -25.80 12.83 -1.77
N TYR A 546 -25.13 11.91 -1.13
CA TYR A 546 -25.58 11.37 0.14
C TYR A 546 -24.44 11.28 1.14
N ASN A 547 -24.80 11.41 2.40
CA ASN A 547 -23.83 11.25 3.48
C ASN A 547 -23.57 9.77 3.73
N VAL A 548 -22.30 9.43 3.91
CA VAL A 548 -21.86 8.12 4.40
C VAL A 548 -21.36 8.35 5.81
N TYR A 549 -21.89 7.61 6.73
CA TYR A 549 -21.64 7.74 8.17
C TYR A 549 -20.71 6.64 8.64
N HIS A 550 -19.79 6.97 9.54
CA HIS A 550 -19.05 5.96 10.27
C HIS A 550 -20.02 5.11 11.12
N HIS A 551 -19.94 3.79 11.02
CA HIS A 551 -20.90 2.88 11.62
C HIS A 551 -21.06 3.12 13.13
N ASN A 552 -19.95 3.29 13.84
CA ASN A 552 -20.00 3.48 15.28
C ASN A 552 -20.43 4.90 15.71
N PHE A 553 -20.36 5.89 14.82
CA PHE A 553 -21.00 7.18 15.03
C PHE A 553 -22.53 7.02 15.01
N VAL A 554 -23.08 6.20 14.10
CA VAL A 554 -24.52 5.92 14.08
C VAL A 554 -24.96 5.20 15.37
N LYS A 555 -24.20 4.20 15.83
CA LYS A 555 -24.46 3.52 17.10
C LYS A 555 -24.39 4.48 18.30
N TRP A 556 -23.49 5.45 18.28
CA TRP A 556 -23.46 6.47 19.30
C TRP A 556 -24.70 7.37 19.26
N LEU A 557 -25.17 7.78 18.09
CA LEU A 557 -26.43 8.53 17.94
C LEU A 557 -27.59 7.79 18.56
N GLU A 558 -27.74 6.50 18.23
CA GLU A 558 -28.81 5.63 18.78
C GLU A 558 -28.70 5.51 20.30
N ALA A 559 -27.52 5.25 20.83
CA ALA A 559 -27.27 5.14 22.27
C ALA A 559 -27.55 6.44 23.03
N SER A 560 -27.37 7.60 22.36
CA SER A 560 -27.60 8.94 22.91
C SER A 560 -29.03 9.46 22.67
N GLY A 561 -29.92 8.65 22.04
CA GLY A 561 -31.32 8.98 21.84
C GLY A 561 -31.61 9.91 20.66
N TYR A 562 -30.68 10.05 19.73
CA TYR A 562 -30.92 10.78 18.48
C TYR A 562 -31.80 9.94 17.53
N ASP A 563 -32.68 10.62 16.77
CA ASP A 563 -33.52 9.98 15.78
C ASP A 563 -32.71 9.73 14.47
N THR A 564 -32.13 8.53 14.37
CA THR A 564 -31.31 8.11 13.22
C THR A 564 -32.10 7.97 11.92
N SER A 565 -33.47 7.93 11.96
CA SER A 565 -34.27 7.93 10.74
C SER A 565 -34.12 9.24 9.93
N LYS A 566 -33.72 10.34 10.58
CA LYS A 566 -33.46 11.63 9.96
C LYS A 566 -32.15 11.68 9.17
N LEU A 567 -31.23 10.73 9.33
CA LEU A 567 -29.90 10.76 8.69
C LEU A 567 -29.96 10.85 7.16
N ALA A 568 -31.05 10.37 6.54
CA ALA A 568 -31.24 10.48 5.09
C ALA A 568 -31.56 11.91 4.61
N THR A 569 -32.13 12.75 5.49
CA THR A 569 -32.68 14.08 5.16
C THR A 569 -32.13 15.22 6.01
N ILE A 570 -31.25 14.92 6.97
CA ILE A 570 -30.71 15.89 7.92
C ILE A 570 -29.95 17.02 7.21
N SER A 571 -30.15 18.26 7.69
CA SER A 571 -29.39 19.40 7.19
C SER A 571 -27.91 19.33 7.61
N ASP A 572 -27.02 19.91 6.79
CA ASP A 572 -25.58 19.97 7.13
C ASP A 572 -25.35 20.72 8.48
N ALA A 573 -26.18 21.70 8.83
CA ALA A 573 -26.08 22.44 10.07
C ALA A 573 -26.39 21.58 11.31
N GLU A 574 -27.53 20.88 11.27
CA GLU A 574 -27.95 19.98 12.35
C GLU A 574 -26.99 18.79 12.49
N LEU A 575 -26.52 18.25 11.37
CA LEU A 575 -25.53 17.17 11.35
C LEU A 575 -24.20 17.61 12.00
N ASN A 576 -23.74 18.84 11.72
CA ASN A 576 -22.54 19.38 12.36
C ASN A 576 -22.73 19.56 13.88
N GLU A 577 -23.92 19.90 14.36
CA GLU A 577 -24.23 19.93 15.79
C GLU A 577 -24.14 18.54 16.41
N TRP A 578 -24.67 17.51 15.74
CA TRP A 578 -24.58 16.13 16.21
C TRP A 578 -23.12 15.62 16.23
N VAL A 579 -22.36 15.93 15.19
CA VAL A 579 -20.92 15.59 15.15
C VAL A 579 -20.17 16.31 16.28
N ALA A 580 -20.47 17.58 16.53
CA ALA A 580 -19.84 18.37 17.58
C ALA A 580 -20.14 17.85 19.01
N ALA A 581 -21.32 17.22 19.21
CA ALA A 581 -21.70 16.58 20.47
C ALA A 581 -21.08 15.18 20.66
N SER A 582 -20.52 14.58 19.58
CA SER A 582 -20.05 13.21 19.61
C SER A 582 -18.65 13.06 20.25
N PRO A 583 -18.30 11.87 20.76
CA PRO A 583 -16.96 11.57 21.26
C PRO A 583 -15.89 11.60 20.15
N TYR A 584 -16.29 11.66 18.89
CA TYR A 584 -15.42 11.78 17.73
C TYR A 584 -15.03 13.23 17.40
N HIS A 585 -15.67 14.22 18.04
CA HIS A 585 -15.36 15.63 17.77
C HIS A 585 -13.92 15.98 18.18
N GLY A 586 -13.15 16.53 17.24
CA GLY A 586 -11.72 16.83 17.44
C GLY A 586 -10.85 15.58 17.65
N ALA A 587 -11.36 14.41 17.29
CA ALA A 587 -10.68 13.11 17.38
C ALA A 587 -10.62 12.40 16.02
N THR A 588 -10.85 13.12 14.91
CA THR A 588 -10.67 12.57 13.56
C THR A 588 -9.22 12.72 13.09
N ALA A 589 -8.83 11.97 12.09
CA ALA A 589 -7.46 12.00 11.57
C ALA A 589 -6.95 13.39 11.17
N ASN A 590 -7.87 14.29 10.76
CA ASN A 590 -7.53 15.66 10.35
C ASN A 590 -7.67 16.71 11.46
N ASP A 591 -8.21 16.35 12.63
CA ASP A 591 -8.52 17.30 13.70
C ASP A 591 -7.72 17.06 14.98
N ILE A 592 -7.09 15.87 15.12
CA ILE A 592 -6.32 15.52 16.32
C ILE A 592 -5.04 16.34 16.45
N ASP A 593 -4.50 16.40 17.66
CA ASP A 593 -3.11 16.77 17.87
C ASP A 593 -2.19 15.64 17.38
N TRP A 594 -1.52 15.86 16.23
CA TRP A 594 -0.65 14.86 15.61
C TRP A 594 0.58 14.52 16.44
N VAL A 595 1.07 15.46 17.27
CA VAL A 595 2.15 15.22 18.22
C VAL A 595 1.67 14.29 19.35
N ALA A 596 0.45 14.51 19.87
CA ALA A 596 -0.17 13.64 20.85
C ALA A 596 -0.42 12.24 20.29
N LYS A 597 -0.84 12.11 19.01
CA LYS A 597 -0.95 10.81 18.32
C LYS A 597 0.37 10.05 18.34
N VAL A 598 1.48 10.70 18.06
CA VAL A 598 2.81 10.06 18.05
C VAL A 598 3.27 9.69 19.45
N LYS A 599 2.95 10.53 20.48
CA LYS A 599 3.18 10.17 21.88
C LYS A 599 2.41 8.92 22.29
N MET A 600 1.15 8.80 21.85
CA MET A 600 0.34 7.59 22.05
C MET A 600 0.99 6.38 21.39
N GLN A 601 1.43 6.49 20.14
CA GLN A 601 2.16 5.42 19.45
C GLN A 601 3.41 4.99 20.24
N GLY A 602 4.24 5.93 20.69
CA GLY A 602 5.45 5.64 21.46
C GLY A 602 5.16 4.97 22.80
N ALA A 603 4.07 5.37 23.47
CA ALA A 603 3.65 4.77 24.72
C ALA A 603 3.16 3.32 24.53
N ILE A 604 2.33 3.07 23.51
CA ILE A 604 1.85 1.73 23.12
C ILE A 604 3.01 0.85 22.65
N GLN A 605 3.99 1.39 21.90
CA GLN A 605 5.14 0.65 21.37
C GLN A 605 5.94 -0.09 22.44
N LYS A 606 5.95 0.40 23.66
CA LYS A 606 6.63 -0.27 24.80
C LYS A 606 6.07 -1.67 25.10
N TRP A 607 4.83 -1.93 24.69
CA TRP A 607 4.14 -3.20 24.89
C TRP A 607 3.88 -3.96 23.57
N VAL A 608 4.65 -3.62 22.51
CA VAL A 608 4.63 -4.31 21.22
C VAL A 608 6.06 -4.72 20.88
N ASP A 609 6.32 -6.01 20.88
CA ASP A 609 7.67 -6.55 20.64
C ASP A 609 8.17 -6.38 19.20
N HIS A 610 7.27 -6.42 18.19
CA HIS A 610 7.60 -5.98 16.83
C HIS A 610 7.50 -4.46 16.71
N SER A 611 6.71 -3.96 15.77
CA SER A 611 6.51 -2.53 15.54
C SER A 611 5.03 -2.22 15.30
N ILE A 612 4.76 -0.98 14.99
CA ILE A 612 3.42 -0.44 14.73
C ILE A 612 3.42 0.21 13.35
N SER A 613 2.49 -0.22 12.49
CA SER A 613 2.20 0.50 11.26
C SER A 613 1.28 1.66 11.56
N VAL A 614 1.77 2.87 11.35
CA VAL A 614 1.00 4.10 11.57
C VAL A 614 1.29 5.10 10.47
N THR A 615 0.24 5.80 10.06
CA THR A 615 0.36 6.95 9.16
C THR A 615 -0.22 8.17 9.83
N VAL A 616 0.60 9.19 10.01
CA VAL A 616 0.12 10.50 10.47
C VAL A 616 -0.47 11.23 9.28
N ASN A 617 -1.80 11.23 9.20
CA ASN A 617 -2.53 11.94 8.14
C ASN A 617 -2.60 13.42 8.47
N LEU A 618 -2.16 14.26 7.54
CA LEU A 618 -2.02 15.70 7.71
C LEU A 618 -2.83 16.43 6.64
N PRO A 619 -3.54 17.51 6.99
CA PRO A 619 -4.20 18.37 6.00
C PRO A 619 -3.19 18.99 5.01
N ASN A 620 -3.67 19.41 3.85
CA ASN A 620 -2.83 19.99 2.79
C ASN A 620 -2.02 21.22 3.23
N ASN A 621 -2.56 22.03 4.15
CA ASN A 621 -2.02 23.33 4.54
C ASN A 621 -1.01 23.29 5.69
N VAL A 622 -0.54 22.12 6.12
CA VAL A 622 0.45 22.00 7.20
C VAL A 622 1.84 22.41 6.75
N SER A 623 2.63 22.94 7.69
CA SER A 623 4.01 23.34 7.46
C SER A 623 4.98 22.13 7.53
N GLU A 624 6.14 22.26 6.92
CA GLU A 624 7.25 21.30 7.08
C GLU A 624 7.73 21.23 8.54
N ALA A 625 7.63 22.34 9.30
CA ALA A 625 7.98 22.39 10.71
C ALA A 625 7.16 21.40 11.54
N LEU A 626 5.85 21.27 11.26
CA LEU A 626 5.01 20.28 11.95
C LEU A 626 5.47 18.85 11.65
N VAL A 627 5.85 18.55 10.40
CA VAL A 627 6.39 17.22 10.05
C VAL A 627 7.70 16.96 10.79
N ALA A 628 8.56 17.98 10.91
CA ALA A 628 9.78 17.89 11.71
C ALA A 628 9.50 17.59 13.20
N ASP A 629 8.50 18.25 13.78
CA ASP A 629 8.10 18.04 15.18
C ASP A 629 7.52 16.63 15.37
N VAL A 630 6.69 16.15 14.45
CA VAL A 630 6.15 14.77 14.45
C VAL A 630 7.28 13.75 14.44
N TYR A 631 8.26 13.88 13.54
CA TYR A 631 9.36 12.92 13.44
C TYR A 631 10.32 12.98 14.63
N ARG A 632 10.62 14.19 15.12
CA ARG A 632 11.44 14.36 16.34
C ARG A 632 10.77 13.71 17.54
N THR A 633 9.47 14.01 17.76
CA THR A 633 8.71 13.43 18.86
C THR A 633 8.65 11.89 18.76
N ALA A 634 8.51 11.34 17.55
CA ALA A 634 8.52 9.90 17.35
C ALA A 634 9.82 9.25 17.84
N TRP A 635 10.97 9.85 17.53
CA TRP A 635 12.27 9.40 18.03
C TRP A 635 12.39 9.53 19.56
N GLU A 636 12.04 10.70 20.11
CA GLU A 636 12.10 10.99 21.56
C GLU A 636 11.20 10.06 22.38
N CYS A 637 10.02 9.70 21.85
CA CYS A 637 9.08 8.79 22.51
C CYS A 637 9.40 7.30 22.33
N GLY A 638 10.43 6.94 21.57
CA GLY A 638 10.83 5.57 21.33
C GLY A 638 9.95 4.80 20.36
N CYS A 639 9.33 5.47 19.40
CA CYS A 639 8.71 4.80 18.25
C CYS A 639 9.77 4.04 17.45
N LYS A 640 9.39 2.91 16.85
CA LYS A 640 10.28 2.14 15.97
C LYS A 640 10.25 2.63 14.53
N GLY A 641 9.18 3.33 14.13
CA GLY A 641 9.03 3.95 12.83
C GLY A 641 7.84 4.89 12.77
N VAL A 642 7.80 5.76 11.78
CA VAL A 642 6.70 6.67 11.52
C VAL A 642 6.67 7.07 10.05
N THR A 643 5.47 7.22 9.52
CA THR A 643 5.20 7.74 8.17
C THR A 643 4.19 8.86 8.26
N VAL A 644 4.39 9.91 7.46
CA VAL A 644 3.40 10.98 7.32
C VAL A 644 2.76 10.91 5.93
N TYR A 645 1.51 11.30 5.84
CA TYR A 645 0.80 11.50 4.59
C TYR A 645 0.09 12.85 4.64
N ARG A 646 0.45 13.76 3.76
CA ARG A 646 -0.19 15.07 3.63
C ARG A 646 -1.19 15.02 2.47
N ASP A 647 -2.41 15.47 2.70
CA ASP A 647 -3.45 15.51 1.68
C ASP A 647 -2.96 16.23 0.41
N GLY A 648 -3.13 15.58 -0.74
CA GLY A 648 -2.71 16.10 -2.04
C GLY A 648 -1.21 15.96 -2.36
N CYS A 649 -0.41 15.29 -1.53
CA CYS A 649 1.00 15.02 -1.84
C CYS A 649 1.19 13.90 -2.86
N ARG A 650 0.16 13.07 -3.10
CA ARG A 650 0.11 12.04 -4.14
C ARG A 650 -1.22 12.11 -4.88
N ASP A 651 -1.21 11.83 -6.19
CA ASP A 651 -2.45 11.74 -6.97
C ASP A 651 -3.29 10.55 -6.52
N GLY A 652 -4.48 10.87 -6.03
CA GLY A 652 -5.68 10.05 -5.99
C GLY A 652 -5.76 8.90 -5.00
N VAL A 653 -6.49 9.12 -3.88
CA VAL A 653 -7.35 8.08 -3.28
C VAL A 653 -8.64 8.69 -2.69
N LEU A 654 -8.66 9.96 -2.28
CA LEU A 654 -9.87 10.62 -1.79
C LEU A 654 -9.96 12.03 -2.38
N LEU A 655 -11.06 12.33 -3.07
CA LEU A 655 -11.36 13.68 -3.54
C LEU A 655 -11.95 14.48 -2.38
N GLU A 656 -11.21 15.47 -1.86
CA GLU A 656 -11.77 16.46 -0.94
C GLU A 656 -12.60 17.50 -1.68
N LYS A 657 -13.81 17.77 -1.17
CA LYS A 657 -14.67 18.85 -1.62
C LYS A 657 -14.21 20.26 -1.22
N ASN A 658 -13.12 20.39 -0.45
CA ASN A 658 -12.58 21.68 0.01
C ASN A 658 -11.22 22.06 -0.59
N SER A 659 -10.85 21.54 -1.77
CA SER A 659 -10.03 22.37 -2.63
C SER A 659 -10.92 23.58 -2.97
N LYS A 660 -10.76 24.69 -2.22
CA LYS A 660 -11.14 26.00 -2.72
C LYS A 660 -10.74 25.99 -4.16
N SER A 661 -11.76 26.05 -5.04
CA SER A 661 -11.58 26.25 -6.45
C SER A 661 -10.26 26.97 -6.71
N ARG A 662 -9.33 26.35 -7.40
CA ARG A 662 -8.48 27.14 -8.26
C ARG A 662 -9.44 28.15 -8.83
N LYS A 663 -9.24 29.43 -8.57
CA LYS A 663 -10.07 30.50 -9.14
C LYS A 663 -10.32 30.06 -10.57
N LYS A 664 -11.57 29.65 -10.89
CA LYS A 664 -12.03 29.61 -12.25
C LYS A 664 -11.72 31.01 -12.75
N CYS A 665 -10.73 31.15 -13.61
CA CYS A 665 -10.80 32.20 -14.59
C CYS A 665 -12.15 31.96 -15.23
N GLU A 666 -13.07 32.88 -15.12
CA GLU A 666 -14.30 32.90 -15.88
C GLU A 666 -13.87 32.83 -17.35
N GLU A 667 -13.86 31.61 -17.91
CA GLU A 667 -13.65 31.42 -19.32
C GLU A 667 -14.95 31.90 -20.01
N HIS A 668 -14.89 33.04 -20.57
CA HIS A 668 -15.90 33.39 -21.58
C HIS A 668 -15.79 32.39 -22.72
N PRO A 669 -16.87 31.69 -23.11
CA PRO A 669 -16.83 30.75 -24.22
C PRO A 669 -16.36 31.48 -25.47
N GLY A 670 -15.15 31.19 -25.96
CA GLY A 670 -14.60 31.77 -27.19
C GLY A 670 -13.28 32.53 -27.06
N GLU A 671 -12.79 32.84 -25.88
CA GLU A 671 -11.51 33.51 -25.71
C GLU A 671 -10.33 32.53 -25.72
N VAL A 672 -9.49 32.61 -26.75
CA VAL A 672 -8.29 31.77 -26.91
C VAL A 672 -7.22 32.21 -25.92
N GLN A 673 -6.88 31.39 -24.96
CA GLN A 673 -5.74 31.64 -24.04
C GLN A 673 -4.46 31.86 -24.85
N LYS A 674 -3.74 32.92 -24.55
CA LYS A 674 -2.46 33.22 -25.20
C LYS A 674 -1.43 32.11 -24.95
N ARG A 675 -0.94 31.51 -26.04
CA ARG A 675 0.06 30.45 -25.99
C ARG A 675 1.33 30.92 -25.27
N PRO A 676 1.78 30.22 -24.20
CA PRO A 676 3.07 30.47 -23.56
C PRO A 676 4.23 30.24 -24.53
N LYS A 677 5.41 30.83 -24.25
CA LYS A 677 6.63 30.63 -25.03
C LYS A 677 7.06 29.17 -25.07
N SER A 678 6.94 28.45 -23.92
CA SER A 678 7.23 27.04 -23.76
C SER A 678 6.01 26.33 -23.19
N ILE A 679 5.65 25.17 -23.74
CA ILE A 679 4.59 24.30 -23.22
C ILE A 679 5.08 22.87 -23.12
N PRO A 680 4.70 22.12 -22.08
CA PRO A 680 4.98 20.70 -21.99
C PRO A 680 4.41 19.95 -23.19
N ALA A 681 5.11 18.90 -23.62
CA ALA A 681 4.63 18.08 -24.74
C ALA A 681 4.93 16.59 -24.49
N ASP A 682 3.95 15.75 -24.83
CA ASP A 682 4.09 14.31 -24.91
C ASP A 682 4.46 13.88 -26.33
N ILE A 683 5.25 12.82 -26.44
CA ILE A 683 5.67 12.22 -27.71
C ILE A 683 4.94 10.90 -27.93
N VAL A 684 4.29 10.77 -29.06
CA VAL A 684 3.66 9.54 -29.50
C VAL A 684 4.23 9.12 -30.86
N ARG A 685 4.76 7.90 -30.92
CA ARG A 685 5.29 7.32 -32.16
C ARG A 685 4.25 6.36 -32.74
N PHE A 686 4.13 6.37 -34.08
CA PHE A 686 3.18 5.53 -34.79
C PHE A 686 3.69 5.20 -36.19
N LYS A 687 3.04 4.26 -36.86
CA LYS A 687 3.30 3.95 -38.27
C LYS A 687 2.27 4.68 -39.18
N ASN A 688 2.74 5.20 -40.30
CA ASN A 688 1.90 5.62 -41.41
C ASN A 688 2.32 4.83 -42.63
N GLY A 689 1.54 3.82 -43.00
CA GLY A 689 2.00 2.78 -43.89
C GLY A 689 3.16 1.99 -43.27
N THR A 690 4.30 1.99 -43.96
CA THR A 690 5.55 1.35 -43.53
C THR A 690 6.50 2.33 -42.83
N GLU A 691 6.21 3.63 -42.87
CA GLU A 691 7.07 4.69 -42.37
C GLU A 691 6.88 4.95 -40.86
N ASP A 692 7.96 5.29 -40.16
CA ASP A 692 7.93 5.73 -38.76
C ASP A 692 7.61 7.21 -38.64
N TRP A 693 6.57 7.50 -37.87
CA TRP A 693 6.05 8.84 -37.64
C TRP A 693 6.00 9.20 -36.17
N ILE A 694 5.99 10.51 -35.90
CA ILE A 694 5.97 11.06 -34.55
C ILE A 694 4.91 12.16 -34.45
N ALA A 695 4.22 12.19 -33.33
CA ALA A 695 3.35 13.28 -32.90
C ALA A 695 3.89 13.91 -31.62
N PHE A 696 4.01 15.23 -31.58
CA PHE A 696 4.22 16.02 -30.38
C PHE A 696 2.89 16.63 -29.97
N VAL A 697 2.37 16.23 -28.83
CA VAL A 697 1.11 16.76 -28.27
C VAL A 697 1.47 17.79 -27.21
N GLY A 698 1.39 19.07 -27.56
CA GLY A 698 1.64 20.17 -26.62
C GLY A 698 0.45 20.37 -25.69
N LEU A 699 0.73 20.51 -24.39
CA LEU A 699 -0.27 20.55 -23.33
C LEU A 699 -0.34 21.95 -22.69
N GLN A 700 -1.54 22.41 -22.40
CA GLN A 700 -1.79 23.60 -21.59
C GLN A 700 -2.78 23.23 -20.48
N GLY A 701 -2.37 23.40 -19.23
CA GLY A 701 -3.18 22.97 -18.09
C GLY A 701 -3.45 21.45 -18.05
N GLY A 702 -2.58 20.62 -18.65
CA GLY A 702 -2.76 19.16 -18.74
C GLY A 702 -3.65 18.69 -19.90
N ARG A 703 -4.25 19.61 -20.66
CA ARG A 703 -5.10 19.32 -21.82
C ARG A 703 -4.33 19.52 -23.13
N PRO A 704 -4.54 18.68 -24.18
CA PRO A 704 -4.04 18.92 -25.51
C PRO A 704 -4.42 20.31 -26.04
N TYR A 705 -3.41 21.09 -26.41
CA TYR A 705 -3.54 22.46 -26.90
C TYR A 705 -3.06 22.58 -28.34
N GLU A 706 -2.05 21.82 -28.72
CA GLU A 706 -1.53 21.79 -30.09
C GLU A 706 -0.90 20.43 -30.41
N VAL A 707 -0.87 20.08 -31.68
CA VAL A 707 -0.28 18.84 -32.18
C VAL A 707 0.64 19.21 -33.35
N PHE A 708 1.84 18.59 -33.36
CA PHE A 708 2.79 18.61 -34.46
C PHE A 708 3.08 17.18 -34.88
N THR A 709 3.01 16.88 -36.17
CA THR A 709 3.22 15.52 -36.68
C THR A 709 4.13 15.52 -37.90
N GLY A 710 4.99 14.51 -37.98
CA GLY A 710 5.88 14.33 -39.12
C GLY A 710 6.54 12.96 -39.16
N LYS A 711 7.15 12.65 -40.31
CA LYS A 711 7.96 11.46 -40.52
C LYS A 711 9.25 11.57 -39.72
N ILE A 712 9.69 10.44 -39.15
CA ILE A 712 11.00 10.37 -38.49
C ILE A 712 12.05 10.09 -39.58
N GLU A 713 12.86 11.09 -39.88
CA GLU A 713 14.05 10.94 -40.73
C GLU A 713 15.28 10.91 -39.82
N GLU A 714 15.99 9.79 -39.80
CA GLU A 714 17.10 9.54 -38.86
C GLU A 714 18.19 10.60 -38.97
N ASP A 715 18.43 11.13 -40.16
CA ASP A 715 19.49 12.15 -40.41
C ASP A 715 19.05 13.56 -39.99
N ALA A 716 17.74 13.85 -39.97
CA ALA A 716 17.22 15.20 -39.69
C ALA A 716 16.65 15.36 -38.25
N MET A 717 16.14 14.28 -37.66
CA MET A 717 15.51 14.35 -36.35
C MET A 717 15.68 13.03 -35.58
N PHE A 718 16.73 12.95 -34.79
CA PHE A 718 16.90 11.81 -33.86
C PHE A 718 16.43 12.15 -32.45
N ILE A 719 15.39 11.45 -32.00
CA ILE A 719 14.95 11.48 -30.59
C ILE A 719 14.99 10.05 -30.06
N PRO A 720 15.80 9.77 -29.04
CA PRO A 720 15.91 8.43 -28.48
C PRO A 720 14.54 7.83 -28.17
N PRO A 721 14.26 6.53 -28.47
CA PRO A 721 12.94 5.91 -28.29
C PRO A 721 12.39 5.99 -26.87
N LYS A 722 13.26 6.09 -25.87
CA LYS A 722 12.91 6.22 -24.45
C LYS A 722 12.37 7.60 -24.06
N ILE A 723 12.63 8.64 -24.87
CA ILE A 723 12.12 9.98 -24.61
C ILE A 723 10.64 10.03 -25.03
N LYS A 724 9.77 10.25 -24.06
CA LYS A 724 8.31 10.33 -24.25
C LYS A 724 7.73 11.69 -23.94
N LYS A 725 8.52 12.58 -23.32
CA LYS A 725 8.09 13.92 -22.87
C LYS A 725 9.18 14.95 -23.15
N GLY A 726 8.75 16.19 -23.30
CA GLY A 726 9.63 17.36 -23.48
C GLY A 726 8.84 18.65 -23.48
N PHE A 727 9.36 19.66 -24.17
CA PHE A 727 8.76 20.99 -24.28
C PHE A 727 8.78 21.46 -25.72
N ILE A 728 7.69 22.08 -26.19
CA ILE A 728 7.64 22.77 -27.45
C ILE A 728 7.90 24.27 -27.20
N ILE A 729 9.03 24.76 -27.71
CA ILE A 729 9.48 26.14 -27.55
C ILE A 729 9.12 26.93 -28.81
N LYS A 730 8.38 28.03 -28.65
CA LYS A 730 8.10 28.96 -29.74
C LYS A 730 9.18 30.05 -29.78
N VAL A 731 9.91 30.10 -30.87
CA VAL A 731 10.96 31.09 -31.14
C VAL A 731 10.44 32.07 -32.17
N ARG A 732 10.69 33.38 -32.02
CA ARG A 732 10.56 34.39 -33.05
C ARG A 732 11.92 34.68 -33.63
N GLU A 733 12.03 34.53 -34.94
CA GLU A 733 13.23 34.87 -35.69
C GLU A 733 13.32 36.38 -35.96
N ALA A 734 14.46 36.86 -36.40
CA ALA A 734 14.72 38.28 -36.61
C ALA A 734 13.84 38.88 -37.72
N ASP A 735 13.38 38.05 -38.67
CA ASP A 735 12.47 38.43 -39.77
C ASP A 735 10.98 38.41 -39.32
N GLY A 736 10.68 38.14 -38.04
CA GLY A 736 9.32 38.06 -37.51
C GLY A 736 8.64 36.70 -37.69
N THR A 737 9.30 35.76 -38.40
CA THR A 737 8.73 34.42 -38.60
C THR A 737 8.72 33.61 -37.28
N LYS A 738 7.82 32.62 -37.22
CA LYS A 738 7.68 31.76 -36.02
C LYS A 738 8.30 30.41 -36.34
N ARG A 739 9.22 30.01 -35.46
CA ARG A 739 9.84 28.68 -35.43
C ARG A 739 9.39 27.95 -34.19
N TYR A 740 9.24 26.63 -34.25
CA TYR A 740 8.93 25.77 -33.12
C TYR A 740 10.06 24.75 -32.97
N ASP A 741 10.66 24.73 -31.79
CA ASP A 741 11.74 23.81 -31.42
C ASP A 741 11.19 22.79 -30.41
N PHE A 742 11.70 21.58 -30.42
CA PHE A 742 11.40 20.59 -29.40
C PHE A 742 12.61 20.40 -28.49
N GLN A 743 12.41 20.50 -27.18
CA GLN A 743 13.45 20.39 -26.17
C GLN A 743 13.14 19.24 -25.22
N TYR A 744 14.13 18.40 -24.95
CA TYR A 744 14.01 17.31 -23.99
C TYR A 744 15.31 17.18 -23.19
N THR A 745 15.20 16.59 -21.98
CA THR A 745 16.35 16.26 -21.15
C THR A 745 16.66 14.78 -21.32
N ASP A 746 17.92 14.46 -21.63
CA ASP A 746 18.36 13.09 -21.76
C ASP A 746 18.63 12.43 -20.40
N ARG A 747 18.98 11.14 -20.42
CA ARG A 747 19.27 10.36 -19.20
C ARG A 747 20.47 10.86 -18.38
N TYR A 748 21.28 11.73 -18.96
CA TYR A 748 22.47 12.29 -18.30
C TYR A 748 22.21 13.70 -17.75
N GLY A 749 20.98 14.21 -17.88
CA GLY A 749 20.59 15.55 -17.44
C GLY A 749 20.90 16.66 -18.45
N TYR A 750 21.41 16.34 -19.65
CA TYR A 750 21.65 17.33 -20.70
C TYR A 750 20.36 17.69 -21.42
N THR A 751 20.19 18.97 -21.60
CA THR A 751 19.06 19.49 -22.38
C THR A 751 19.41 19.50 -23.87
N ASN A 752 18.69 18.70 -24.63
CA ASN A 752 18.83 18.59 -26.08
C ASN A 752 17.72 19.38 -26.77
N THR A 753 18.03 20.11 -27.82
CA THR A 753 17.05 20.90 -28.57
C THR A 753 17.09 20.55 -30.04
N ILE A 754 15.93 20.16 -30.57
CA ILE A 754 15.71 19.96 -32.01
C ILE A 754 15.06 21.23 -32.54
N GLY A 755 15.84 22.00 -33.35
CA GLY A 755 15.38 23.26 -33.89
C GLY A 755 14.47 23.09 -35.12
N GLY A 756 13.43 23.93 -35.20
CA GLY A 756 12.62 24.05 -36.40
C GLY A 756 11.79 22.83 -36.77
N ILE A 757 11.17 22.12 -35.80
CA ILE A 757 10.32 20.94 -36.08
C ILE A 757 9.23 21.23 -37.15
N SER A 758 8.78 22.47 -37.23
CA SER A 758 7.82 22.91 -38.26
C SER A 758 8.38 22.90 -39.68
N ARG A 759 9.70 22.91 -39.83
CA ARG A 759 10.39 22.88 -41.14
C ARG A 759 10.81 21.47 -41.56
N LEU A 760 10.84 20.56 -40.61
CA LEU A 760 11.21 19.14 -40.80
C LEU A 760 10.05 18.28 -41.27
N PHE A 761 8.82 18.78 -41.15
CA PHE A 761 7.62 18.02 -41.45
C PHE A 761 7.03 18.33 -42.81
N ASN A 762 6.43 17.32 -43.46
CA ASN A 762 5.71 17.47 -44.69
C ASN A 762 4.61 18.53 -44.56
N GLU A 763 4.52 19.47 -45.54
CA GLU A 763 3.62 20.64 -45.48
C GLU A 763 2.13 20.28 -45.41
N GLU A 764 1.71 19.22 -46.06
CA GLU A 764 0.31 18.79 -46.07
C GLU A 764 -0.13 18.35 -44.69
N PHE A 765 0.61 17.40 -44.07
CA PHE A 765 0.29 16.90 -42.73
C PHE A 765 0.58 17.93 -41.62
N TRP A 766 1.50 18.84 -41.85
CA TRP A 766 1.69 20.04 -41.03
C TRP A 766 0.42 20.93 -41.02
N ASN A 767 -0.19 21.12 -42.18
CA ASN A 767 -1.41 21.92 -42.27
C ASN A 767 -2.60 21.25 -41.58
N TYR A 768 -2.75 19.93 -41.70
CA TYR A 768 -3.77 19.19 -40.91
C TYR A 768 -3.52 19.31 -39.40
N ALA A 769 -2.30 19.13 -38.96
CA ALA A 769 -1.92 19.27 -37.55
C ALA A 769 -2.17 20.71 -37.02
N LYS A 770 -1.94 21.73 -37.87
CA LYS A 770 -2.25 23.14 -37.56
C LYS A 770 -3.76 23.41 -37.43
N LEU A 771 -4.59 22.81 -38.28
CA LEU A 771 -6.06 22.89 -38.15
C LEU A 771 -6.56 22.21 -36.88
N ILE A 772 -6.08 21.01 -36.60
CA ILE A 772 -6.38 20.27 -35.36
C ILE A 772 -5.95 21.10 -34.12
N SER A 773 -4.76 21.70 -34.17
CA SER A 773 -4.30 22.60 -33.10
C SER A 773 -5.22 23.81 -32.92
N GLY A 774 -5.77 24.34 -33.99
CA GLY A 774 -6.77 25.40 -33.96
C GLY A 774 -8.03 24.98 -33.22
N VAL A 775 -8.55 23.80 -33.55
CA VAL A 775 -9.76 23.22 -32.94
C VAL A 775 -9.53 22.96 -31.45
N LEU A 776 -8.38 22.39 -31.08
CA LEU A 776 -7.99 22.14 -29.68
C LEU A 776 -7.88 23.43 -28.85
N ARG A 777 -7.29 24.51 -29.44
CA ARG A 777 -7.15 25.84 -28.81
C ARG A 777 -8.49 26.50 -28.50
N HIS A 778 -9.48 26.30 -29.37
CA HIS A 778 -10.83 26.79 -29.18
C HIS A 778 -11.72 25.90 -28.30
N GLY A 779 -11.14 24.96 -27.58
CA GLY A 779 -11.82 24.22 -26.51
C GLY A 779 -12.71 23.08 -26.96
N MET A 780 -12.66 22.63 -28.22
CA MET A 780 -13.43 21.45 -28.64
C MET A 780 -13.10 20.23 -27.80
N PRO A 781 -14.08 19.51 -27.26
CA PRO A 781 -13.83 18.27 -26.49
C PRO A 781 -12.97 17.26 -27.25
N ILE A 782 -12.07 16.57 -26.55
CA ILE A 782 -11.08 15.69 -27.21
C ILE A 782 -11.75 14.56 -27.98
N GLU A 783 -12.81 13.96 -27.41
CA GLU A 783 -13.59 12.91 -28.08
C GLU A 783 -14.25 13.41 -29.38
N LYS A 784 -14.73 14.68 -29.43
CA LYS A 784 -15.25 15.28 -30.65
C LYS A 784 -14.16 15.61 -31.66
N THR A 785 -12.99 16.05 -31.18
CA THR A 785 -11.80 16.26 -32.01
C THR A 785 -11.34 14.94 -32.65
N VAL A 786 -11.30 13.86 -31.87
CA VAL A 786 -10.98 12.51 -32.37
C VAL A 786 -12.02 12.05 -33.41
N SER A 787 -13.31 12.22 -33.14
CA SER A 787 -14.38 11.89 -34.11
C SER A 787 -14.27 12.69 -35.40
N LEU A 788 -13.90 13.98 -35.31
CA LEU A 788 -13.64 14.82 -36.48
C LEU A 788 -12.48 14.28 -37.32
N ILE A 789 -11.36 13.91 -36.67
CA ILE A 789 -10.21 13.35 -37.39
C ILE A 789 -10.56 11.98 -37.99
N GLU A 790 -11.31 11.14 -37.30
CA GLU A 790 -11.78 9.84 -37.83
C GLU A 790 -12.70 10.00 -39.07
N SER A 791 -13.43 11.10 -39.19
CA SER A 791 -14.28 11.39 -40.31
C SER A 791 -13.55 11.92 -41.56
N LEU A 792 -12.25 12.27 -41.44
CA LEU A 792 -11.48 12.76 -42.61
C LEU A 792 -11.29 11.65 -43.65
N HIS A 793 -11.53 11.97 -44.90
CA HIS A 793 -11.21 11.08 -46.03
C HIS A 793 -9.80 11.39 -46.51
N LEU A 794 -8.88 10.50 -46.25
CA LEU A 794 -7.47 10.56 -46.71
C LEU A 794 -7.21 9.33 -47.57
N ASP A 795 -6.53 9.54 -48.72
CA ASP A 795 -6.28 8.48 -49.73
C ASP A 795 -5.32 7.38 -49.20
N SER A 796 -5.81 6.52 -48.30
CA SER A 796 -5.04 5.36 -47.82
C SER A 796 -5.98 4.29 -47.28
N GLU A 797 -5.90 3.09 -47.87
CA GLU A 797 -6.59 1.85 -47.42
C GLU A 797 -5.82 1.08 -46.33
N SER A 798 -4.67 1.59 -45.88
CA SER A 798 -3.85 0.93 -44.88
C SER A 798 -4.44 0.98 -43.46
N ILE A 799 -4.27 -0.09 -42.67
CA ILE A 799 -4.67 -0.13 -41.26
C ILE A 799 -3.85 0.88 -40.43
N ASN A 800 -2.61 1.11 -40.82
CA ASN A 800 -1.72 2.10 -40.20
C ASN A 800 -1.73 3.38 -41.03
N THR A 801 -2.47 4.40 -40.61
CA THR A 801 -2.57 5.69 -41.28
C THR A 801 -2.19 6.82 -40.33
N TRP A 802 -1.80 7.98 -40.92
CA TRP A 802 -1.59 9.20 -40.14
C TRP A 802 -2.81 9.52 -39.24
N LYS A 803 -4.00 9.36 -39.77
CA LYS A 803 -5.29 9.58 -39.09
C LYS A 803 -5.37 8.71 -37.81
N THR A 804 -5.10 7.41 -37.96
CA THR A 804 -5.10 6.45 -36.82
C THR A 804 -4.05 6.82 -35.78
N GLY A 805 -2.85 7.22 -36.22
CA GLY A 805 -1.76 7.64 -35.35
C GLY A 805 -2.08 8.90 -34.53
N VAL A 806 -2.65 9.91 -35.16
CA VAL A 806 -3.05 11.16 -34.47
C VAL A 806 -4.24 10.93 -33.55
N CYS A 807 -5.22 10.14 -33.97
CA CYS A 807 -6.32 9.74 -33.08
C CYS A 807 -5.81 9.02 -31.85
N ARG A 808 -4.87 8.07 -32.01
CA ARG A 808 -4.23 7.37 -30.89
C ARG A 808 -3.48 8.33 -29.96
N ALA A 809 -2.78 9.33 -30.50
CA ALA A 809 -2.08 10.33 -29.71
C ALA A 809 -3.03 11.22 -28.88
N LEU A 810 -4.26 11.45 -29.34
CA LEU A 810 -5.24 12.26 -28.63
C LEU A 810 -6.16 11.44 -27.72
N LYS A 811 -6.49 10.19 -28.08
CA LYS A 811 -7.39 9.32 -27.30
C LYS A 811 -6.91 9.09 -25.85
N GLN A 812 -5.61 9.12 -25.58
CA GLN A 812 -5.06 8.99 -24.23
C GLN A 812 -5.47 10.11 -23.27
N TYR A 813 -5.99 11.22 -23.77
CA TYR A 813 -6.48 12.35 -22.98
C TYR A 813 -8.01 12.39 -22.84
N ILE A 814 -8.72 11.41 -23.42
CA ILE A 814 -10.17 11.27 -23.20
C ILE A 814 -10.35 10.67 -21.80
N VAL A 815 -11.22 11.30 -21.02
CA VAL A 815 -11.51 10.85 -19.66
C VAL A 815 -12.14 9.45 -19.69
N ASP A 816 -11.64 8.56 -18.86
CA ASP A 816 -12.20 7.20 -18.71
C ASP A 816 -13.68 7.26 -18.32
N GLY A 817 -14.49 6.42 -18.98
CA GLY A 817 -15.94 6.43 -18.82
C GLY A 817 -16.68 7.35 -19.81
N THR A 818 -15.97 8.15 -20.62
CA THR A 818 -16.60 8.95 -21.68
C THR A 818 -17.34 8.05 -22.66
N LYS A 819 -18.66 8.18 -22.76
CA LYS A 819 -19.50 7.36 -23.64
C LYS A 819 -19.27 7.70 -25.10
N SER A 820 -19.26 6.68 -25.94
CA SER A 820 -19.24 6.80 -27.40
C SER A 820 -20.57 6.35 -27.98
N LYS A 821 -21.03 7.09 -29.01
CA LYS A 821 -22.23 6.71 -29.79
C LYS A 821 -21.86 5.56 -30.72
N GLY A 822 -22.35 4.36 -30.45
CA GLY A 822 -22.16 3.19 -31.32
C GLY A 822 -22.53 1.89 -30.61
N LYS A 823 -22.92 0.89 -31.41
CA LYS A 823 -23.21 -0.46 -30.94
C LYS A 823 -21.93 -1.24 -30.84
N CYS A 824 -21.80 -2.02 -29.77
CA CYS A 824 -20.68 -2.97 -29.62
C CYS A 824 -20.69 -3.99 -30.75
N PRO A 825 -19.58 -4.17 -31.50
CA PRO A 825 -19.54 -5.15 -32.59
C PRO A 825 -19.69 -6.61 -32.11
N SER A 826 -19.41 -6.87 -30.83
CA SER A 826 -19.46 -8.21 -30.26
C SER A 826 -20.82 -8.56 -29.68
N CYS A 827 -21.46 -7.68 -28.92
CA CYS A 827 -22.73 -7.97 -28.26
C CYS A 827 -23.92 -7.13 -28.71
N GLY A 828 -23.72 -6.17 -29.65
CA GLY A 828 -24.77 -5.32 -30.22
C GLY A 828 -25.31 -4.24 -29.26
N GLN A 829 -24.85 -4.14 -28.03
CA GLN A 829 -25.34 -3.16 -27.06
C GLN A 829 -24.71 -1.79 -27.25
N GLU A 830 -25.49 -0.73 -27.00
CA GLU A 830 -25.04 0.68 -27.07
C GLU A 830 -24.40 1.11 -25.72
N ASN A 831 -23.39 0.40 -25.29
CA ASN A 831 -22.71 0.67 -24.01
C ASN A 831 -21.19 0.71 -24.20
N MET A 832 -20.75 1.53 -25.18
CA MET A 832 -19.33 1.74 -25.45
C MET A 832 -18.84 2.98 -24.72
N ALA A 833 -17.71 2.85 -23.99
CA ALA A 833 -17.06 3.96 -23.30
C ALA A 833 -15.53 3.87 -23.45
N TYR A 834 -14.86 5.01 -23.35
CA TYR A 834 -13.41 5.07 -23.37
C TYR A 834 -12.85 4.61 -22.03
N GLN A 835 -11.83 3.74 -22.09
CA GLN A 835 -11.04 3.29 -20.93
C GLN A 835 -9.56 3.20 -21.33
N ASN A 836 -8.71 3.96 -20.64
CA ASN A 836 -7.28 4.06 -20.97
C ASN A 836 -7.01 4.37 -22.44
N GLY A 837 -7.82 5.25 -23.03
CA GLY A 837 -7.74 5.61 -24.44
C GLY A 837 -8.28 4.56 -25.43
N CYS A 838 -8.81 3.43 -24.97
CA CYS A 838 -9.42 2.38 -25.78
C CYS A 838 -10.95 2.45 -25.67
N LEU A 839 -11.64 2.22 -26.78
CA LEU A 839 -13.11 2.15 -26.79
C LEU A 839 -13.56 0.75 -26.35
N THR A 840 -14.10 0.66 -25.15
CA THR A 840 -14.45 -0.61 -24.50
C THR A 840 -15.96 -0.73 -24.29
N CYS A 841 -16.52 -1.90 -24.56
CA CYS A 841 -17.91 -2.19 -24.23
C CYS A 841 -18.06 -2.52 -22.74
N MET A 842 -18.79 -1.72 -22.03
CA MET A 842 -19.00 -1.89 -20.59
C MET A 842 -19.95 -3.07 -20.26
N SER A 843 -20.58 -3.67 -21.24
CA SER A 843 -21.48 -4.83 -21.07
C SER A 843 -20.82 -6.17 -21.29
N CYS A 844 -19.89 -6.30 -22.25
CA CYS A 844 -19.27 -7.59 -22.58
C CYS A 844 -17.74 -7.58 -22.54
N GLY A 845 -17.10 -6.45 -22.20
CA GLY A 845 -15.64 -6.34 -22.13
C GLY A 845 -14.94 -6.24 -23.49
N TYR A 846 -15.66 -6.27 -24.63
CA TYR A 846 -15.04 -6.07 -25.93
C TYR A 846 -14.31 -4.72 -25.96
N SER A 847 -13.04 -4.72 -26.35
CA SER A 847 -12.23 -3.51 -26.43
C SER A 847 -11.59 -3.37 -27.81
N LYS A 848 -11.65 -2.17 -28.36
CA LYS A 848 -10.97 -1.78 -29.60
C LYS A 848 -10.00 -0.64 -29.27
N CYS A 849 -8.72 -0.98 -29.20
CA CYS A 849 -7.63 -0.04 -29.18
C CYS A 849 -7.18 0.22 -30.63
N GLY A 850 -7.38 1.43 -31.13
CA GLY A 850 -6.99 1.83 -32.47
C GLY A 850 -5.58 2.36 -32.55
#